data_bb76e1b28999b6d6f6c46d67df222ae8
#
_entry.id   bb76e1b28999b6d6f6c46d67df222ae8
#
_cell.length_a   1.000
_cell.length_b   1.000
_cell.length_c   1.000
_cell.angle_alpha   90.00
_cell.angle_beta   90.00
_cell.angle_gamma   90.00
#
_symmetry.space_group_name_H-M   'P 1'
#
loop_
_entity.id
_entity.type
_entity.pdbx_description
1 polymer ?
#
loop_
_entity_poly.entity_id
_entity_poly.type
_entity_poly.pdbx_seq_one_letter_code
_entity_poly.pdbx_strand_id
1 'polypeptide(L)'
;LYVIDGIIVNPTPWAQSGNPDFFENLDASQIEDITFLKDASAAIYGAAGAKGVILITTKKGKVGKPKFSYSGYFGTSTEATKTSTLSALEHAQLLNRGYELNNSPLNQRFSAADLDRLAAMPNQNWFDQLWRAGKVNRHTLNVSGGSDRITFFMGGSYYNEQGNYGVNDVNKYSIRGSVTAKIADGLTANLNFSTDYNKEQRNTLRASNGETDDLNIRALYLTPKWVPLEINGIPTLWNGPNPPGNWSMLGVLNSGNYERNTSQGLSFNASFEYKPSFVPGLTAKVQFGQNNRNDFAKQYYPTYTVGNFIRDGQNSLLYSNQLNTTPFTVVQNNNRISEGNTTGSNYQLIATLSYNKKIKNHDFSGMVGTDVGEAEGRNTFITKFTQLVNGVDQFWAFSNDLSGIASITDVFRNPQSIQNAKRSYISRFDYSFKNKYFLEFIGRADASINFKPESRWGFFPTVGLGWKISDENFFKNNVGFVNTLKIRATYGLVGEDRVANKTYVTRFTQTTGYLFGNSMTNGLDPNIAPNPDATWEKARTLNIGFDASLLKNKLTISADFYHRYNYDVFNALAANDLPITSGLQANIVNYGESISWGSEFAIGYRGNFNRNWGFNVDMNFTIANSELLNQLYSPVNFGMYGQDGLSNVIGKDPRRYNGNNYGYIATDIIRSQAELDAILAKNPNFTINNQKPQVGFMNYQDINGDGKIDDRDVTLMFDRTTSVVGFGITLGVTYKEFKLQTNINLRLGGKTFYDSEARKAPTTTQNAPAYWADSWSPENPNAKFPRVDAPLFTSNSTFWAVDATMCRINNAVLSYSLPKKLSDKYKLPSLRLMISGTNLWTIINPLKYKDPYTGNFANYPILRTISVGVNASL
;
A
#
# COMPACT_ATOMS: atom_id res chain seq x y z
N LEU A 1 -13.90 2.42 -0.96
CA LEU A 1 -14.72 3.01 0.08
C LEU A 1 -15.07 1.98 1.14
N TYR A 2 -14.94 2.32 2.43
CA TYR A 2 -15.43 1.48 3.53
C TYR A 2 -16.78 2.02 4.02
N VAL A 3 -17.72 1.11 4.25
CA VAL A 3 -19.01 1.41 4.88
C VAL A 3 -19.20 0.46 6.06
N ILE A 4 -19.20 1.00 7.27
CA ILE A 4 -19.33 0.21 8.50
C ILE A 4 -20.71 0.45 9.11
N ASP A 5 -21.52 -0.58 9.21
CA ASP A 5 -22.91 -0.52 9.72
C ASP A 5 -23.77 0.57 9.04
N GLY A 6 -23.53 0.79 7.73
CA GLY A 6 -24.27 1.75 6.91
C GLY A 6 -23.71 3.18 6.90
N ILE A 7 -22.68 3.49 7.70
CA ILE A 7 -22.00 4.79 7.72
C ILE A 7 -20.73 4.72 6.87
N ILE A 8 -20.53 5.72 6.02
CA ILE A 8 -19.34 5.86 5.20
C ILE A 8 -18.16 6.25 6.09
N VAL A 9 -17.11 5.41 6.09
CA VAL A 9 -15.84 5.70 6.75
C VAL A 9 -14.82 5.95 5.66
N ASN A 10 -14.59 7.20 5.34
CA ASN A 10 -13.52 7.56 4.42
C ASN A 10 -12.18 7.57 5.17
N PRO A 11 -11.08 7.17 4.51
CA PRO A 11 -9.75 7.56 4.97
C PRO A 11 -9.77 9.08 5.13
N THR A 12 -9.52 9.54 6.33
CA THR A 12 -9.58 10.97 6.61
C THR A 12 -8.52 11.70 5.79
N PRO A 13 -8.85 12.75 5.03
CA PRO A 13 -7.86 13.49 4.24
C PRO A 13 -6.71 14.10 5.07
N TRP A 14 -6.90 14.16 6.38
CA TRP A 14 -5.95 14.68 7.38
C TRP A 14 -5.20 13.57 8.14
N ALA A 15 -5.49 12.29 7.90
CA ALA A 15 -4.68 11.23 8.49
C ALA A 15 -3.24 11.35 7.99
N GLN A 16 -2.30 11.56 8.89
CA GLN A 16 -0.89 11.49 8.53
C GLN A 16 -0.59 10.09 7.99
N SER A 17 0.24 10.04 6.99
CA SER A 17 0.73 8.78 6.42
C SER A 17 1.23 7.86 7.54
N GLY A 18 0.54 6.74 7.77
CA GLY A 18 0.88 5.78 8.83
C GLY A 18 -0.12 5.67 9.98
N ASN A 19 -1.10 6.56 10.11
CA ASN A 19 -2.14 6.39 11.12
C ASN A 19 -3.21 5.40 10.66
N PRO A 20 -3.51 4.35 11.44
CA PRO A 20 -4.47 3.33 11.06
C PRO A 20 -5.89 3.91 10.97
N ASP A 21 -6.59 3.58 9.90
CA ASP A 21 -8.01 3.89 9.72
C ASP A 21 -8.89 3.15 10.73
N PHE A 22 -10.14 3.59 10.91
CA PHE A 22 -11.13 2.87 11.72
C PHE A 22 -11.26 1.39 11.33
N PHE A 23 -11.08 1.06 10.06
CA PHE A 23 -11.11 -0.32 9.59
C PHE A 23 -9.93 -1.13 10.12
N GLU A 24 -8.73 -0.58 10.14
CA GLU A 24 -7.52 -1.26 10.64
C GLU A 24 -7.54 -1.50 12.16
N ASN A 25 -8.37 -0.72 12.88
CA ASN A 25 -8.57 -0.88 14.32
C ASN A 25 -9.71 -1.84 14.65
N LEU A 26 -10.50 -2.26 13.64
CA LEU A 26 -11.61 -3.17 13.83
C LEU A 26 -11.10 -4.61 13.98
N ASP A 27 -11.40 -5.24 15.12
CA ASP A 27 -11.04 -6.63 15.33
C ASP A 27 -11.90 -7.58 14.49
N ALA A 28 -11.27 -8.51 13.79
CA ALA A 28 -11.95 -9.47 12.92
C ALA A 28 -13.00 -10.31 13.68
N SER A 29 -12.80 -10.57 14.99
CA SER A 29 -13.77 -11.30 15.81
C SER A 29 -15.06 -10.52 16.07
N GLN A 30 -15.06 -9.20 15.83
CA GLN A 30 -16.21 -8.31 15.98
C GLN A 30 -16.97 -8.09 14.67
N ILE A 31 -16.48 -8.62 13.55
CA ILE A 31 -17.11 -8.54 12.24
C ILE A 31 -18.06 -9.72 12.06
N GLU A 32 -19.28 -9.46 11.59
CA GLU A 32 -20.26 -10.48 11.20
C GLU A 32 -20.11 -10.83 9.71
N ASP A 33 -19.99 -9.81 8.83
CA ASP A 33 -19.90 -9.99 7.39
C ASP A 33 -19.09 -8.88 6.70
N ILE A 34 -18.42 -9.24 5.60
CA ILE A 34 -17.76 -8.31 4.68
C ILE A 34 -18.24 -8.60 3.26
N THR A 35 -18.82 -7.60 2.62
CA THR A 35 -19.31 -7.67 1.25
C THR A 35 -18.57 -6.68 0.35
N PHE A 36 -18.14 -7.10 -0.83
CA PHE A 36 -17.48 -6.26 -1.83
C PHE A 36 -18.45 -5.93 -2.96
N LEU A 37 -18.73 -4.62 -3.16
CA LEU A 37 -19.50 -4.13 -4.30
C LEU A 37 -18.52 -3.55 -5.33
N LYS A 38 -18.44 -4.17 -6.50
CA LYS A 38 -17.47 -3.83 -7.54
C LYS A 38 -18.11 -3.22 -8.78
N ASP A 39 -19.40 -3.41 -8.94
CA ASP A 39 -20.18 -3.02 -10.10
C ASP A 39 -21.01 -1.74 -9.87
N ALA A 40 -21.92 -1.48 -10.77
CA ALA A 40 -22.80 -0.32 -10.68
C ALA A 40 -23.70 -0.29 -9.43
N SER A 41 -23.84 -1.38 -8.69
CA SER A 41 -24.57 -1.40 -7.40
C SER A 41 -23.87 -0.57 -6.32
N ALA A 42 -22.56 -0.34 -6.45
CA ALA A 42 -21.81 0.58 -5.61
C ALA A 42 -22.29 2.04 -5.72
N ALA A 43 -23.02 2.40 -6.79
CA ALA A 43 -23.54 3.74 -7.04
C ALA A 43 -24.46 4.25 -5.92
N ILE A 44 -25.11 3.36 -5.17
CA ILE A 44 -25.96 3.76 -4.02
C ILE A 44 -25.14 4.50 -2.93
N TYR A 45 -23.82 4.27 -2.86
CA TYR A 45 -22.90 4.91 -1.92
C TYR A 45 -22.26 6.19 -2.47
N GLY A 46 -22.67 6.64 -3.67
CA GLY A 46 -22.27 7.90 -4.28
C GLY A 46 -20.89 7.88 -4.91
N ALA A 47 -20.40 9.07 -5.18
CA ALA A 47 -19.12 9.32 -5.84
C ALA A 47 -17.95 8.58 -5.19
N ALA A 48 -17.91 8.54 -3.88
CA ALA A 48 -16.86 7.83 -3.15
C ALA A 48 -16.87 6.30 -3.42
N GLY A 49 -18.00 5.74 -3.87
CA GLY A 49 -18.14 4.33 -4.27
C GLY A 49 -17.67 4.01 -5.68
N ALA A 50 -17.27 5.00 -6.47
CA ALA A 50 -16.90 4.84 -7.89
C ALA A 50 -15.78 3.79 -8.13
N LYS A 51 -14.89 3.57 -7.15
CA LYS A 51 -13.80 2.57 -7.20
C LYS A 51 -14.13 1.28 -6.45
N GLY A 52 -15.42 1.07 -6.12
CA GLY A 52 -15.90 -0.06 -5.34
C GLY A 52 -16.13 0.26 -3.86
N VAL A 53 -16.95 -0.55 -3.22
CA VAL A 53 -17.36 -0.39 -1.82
C VAL A 53 -17.14 -1.68 -1.05
N ILE A 54 -16.56 -1.57 0.14
CA ILE A 54 -16.41 -2.65 1.10
C ILE A 54 -17.43 -2.39 2.22
N LEU A 55 -18.49 -3.21 2.25
CA LEU A 55 -19.51 -3.17 3.29
C LEU A 55 -19.08 -4.06 4.45
N ILE A 56 -19.04 -3.51 5.63
CA ILE A 56 -18.70 -4.22 6.85
C ILE A 56 -19.89 -4.15 7.80
N THR A 57 -20.43 -5.30 8.10
CA THR A 57 -21.47 -5.45 9.13
C THR A 57 -20.81 -6.00 10.38
N THR A 58 -20.99 -5.30 11.47
CA THR A 58 -20.41 -5.72 12.75
C THR A 58 -21.39 -6.56 13.54
N LYS A 59 -20.87 -7.39 14.46
CA LYS A 59 -21.67 -8.27 15.32
C LYS A 59 -22.63 -7.46 16.18
N LYS A 60 -23.87 -7.95 16.27
CA LYS A 60 -24.94 -7.44 17.11
C LYS A 60 -25.32 -8.45 18.17
N GLY A 61 -26.03 -7.99 19.19
CA GLY A 61 -26.62 -8.86 20.18
C GLY A 61 -27.65 -9.83 19.58
N LYS A 62 -27.74 -11.03 20.14
CA LYS A 62 -28.74 -12.04 19.79
C LYS A 62 -29.59 -12.36 21.02
N VAL A 63 -30.87 -12.65 20.82
CA VAL A 63 -31.77 -13.09 21.90
C VAL A 63 -31.21 -14.35 22.52
N GLY A 64 -31.14 -14.37 23.84
CA GLY A 64 -30.63 -15.51 24.62
C GLY A 64 -29.82 -15.07 25.83
N LYS A 65 -29.39 -16.06 26.61
CA LYS A 65 -28.47 -15.84 27.75
C LYS A 65 -27.16 -15.21 27.26
N PRO A 66 -26.52 -14.38 28.07
CA PRO A 66 -25.19 -13.83 27.73
C PRO A 66 -24.22 -14.96 27.43
N LYS A 67 -23.53 -14.80 26.27
CA LYS A 67 -22.44 -15.68 25.81
C LYS A 67 -21.15 -14.91 25.80
N PHE A 68 -20.14 -15.44 26.44
CA PHE A 68 -18.79 -14.89 26.43
C PHE A 68 -17.96 -15.62 25.39
N SER A 69 -17.12 -14.90 24.69
CA SER A 69 -16.13 -15.49 23.79
C SER A 69 -14.78 -14.80 23.97
N TYR A 70 -13.75 -15.59 24.06
CA TYR A 70 -12.37 -15.15 24.10
C TYR A 70 -11.63 -15.66 22.87
N SER A 71 -10.83 -14.79 22.27
CA SER A 71 -9.89 -15.10 21.19
C SER A 71 -8.55 -14.50 21.52
N GLY A 72 -7.48 -15.29 21.47
CA GLY A 72 -6.16 -14.78 21.69
C GLY A 72 -5.11 -15.56 20.91
N TYR A 73 -4.03 -14.88 20.54
CA TYR A 73 -2.86 -15.49 19.93
C TYR A 73 -1.58 -14.79 20.34
N PHE A 74 -0.50 -15.52 20.28
CA PHE A 74 0.87 -15.06 20.41
C PHE A 74 1.68 -15.54 19.22
N GLY A 75 2.54 -14.69 18.65
CA GLY A 75 3.35 -15.04 17.49
C GLY A 75 4.70 -14.35 17.47
N THR A 76 5.53 -14.83 16.55
CA THR A 76 6.84 -14.24 16.23
C THR A 76 6.93 -13.93 14.75
N SER A 77 7.63 -12.86 14.40
CA SER A 77 7.83 -12.43 13.01
C SER A 77 9.31 -12.32 12.67
N THR A 78 9.67 -12.90 11.53
CA THR A 78 11.02 -12.85 10.94
C THR A 78 10.89 -12.54 9.46
N GLU A 79 12.00 -12.26 8.76
CA GLU A 79 11.97 -12.06 7.33
C GLU A 79 11.45 -13.30 6.58
N ALA A 80 10.57 -13.09 5.61
CA ALA A 80 9.99 -14.18 4.80
C ALA A 80 10.99 -14.74 3.79
N THR A 81 11.88 -13.89 3.27
CA THR A 81 12.97 -14.24 2.34
C THR A 81 14.24 -13.52 2.79
N LYS A 82 15.28 -14.26 3.02
CA LYS A 82 16.59 -13.70 3.40
C LYS A 82 17.23 -13.05 2.17
N THR A 83 17.56 -11.77 2.28
CA THR A 83 18.32 -11.04 1.26
C THR A 83 19.82 -11.34 1.44
N SER A 84 20.48 -11.78 0.37
CA SER A 84 21.91 -12.12 0.39
C SER A 84 22.73 -11.06 -0.32
N THR A 85 23.72 -10.51 0.39
CA THR A 85 24.73 -9.60 -0.15
C THR A 85 26.12 -10.23 -0.12
N LEU A 86 27.06 -9.68 -0.88
CA LEU A 86 28.44 -10.17 -0.93
C LEU A 86 29.06 -10.24 0.46
N SER A 87 29.92 -11.24 0.71
CA SER A 87 30.80 -11.26 1.87
C SER A 87 31.87 -10.15 1.77
N ALA A 88 32.57 -9.87 2.85
CA ALA A 88 33.66 -8.87 2.84
C ALA A 88 34.75 -9.24 1.82
N LEU A 89 35.11 -10.52 1.77
CA LEU A 89 36.13 -11.03 0.82
C LEU A 89 35.67 -10.96 -0.64
N GLU A 90 34.47 -11.49 -0.95
CA GLU A 90 33.91 -11.43 -2.31
C GLU A 90 33.80 -9.99 -2.81
N HIS A 91 33.34 -9.08 -1.95
CA HIS A 91 33.21 -7.66 -2.29
C HIS A 91 34.59 -7.06 -2.62
N ALA A 92 35.60 -7.28 -1.76
CA ALA A 92 36.97 -6.81 -1.99
C ALA A 92 37.60 -7.38 -3.27
N GLN A 93 37.40 -8.66 -3.53
CA GLN A 93 37.87 -9.32 -4.73
C GLN A 93 37.25 -8.75 -6.01
N LEU A 94 35.95 -8.47 -5.97
CA LEU A 94 35.23 -7.85 -7.09
C LEU A 94 35.72 -6.42 -7.36
N LEU A 95 35.99 -5.63 -6.32
CA LEU A 95 36.58 -4.30 -6.48
C LEU A 95 37.96 -4.39 -7.09
N ASN A 96 38.82 -5.32 -6.61
CA ASN A 96 40.14 -5.52 -7.17
C ASN A 96 40.07 -5.87 -8.65
N ARG A 97 39.17 -6.76 -9.08
CA ARG A 97 38.96 -7.09 -10.50
C ARG A 97 38.64 -5.86 -11.34
N GLY A 98 37.71 -5.00 -10.87
CA GLY A 98 37.36 -3.74 -11.54
C GLY A 98 38.59 -2.82 -11.68
N TYR A 99 39.39 -2.69 -10.62
CA TYR A 99 40.58 -1.87 -10.60
C TYR A 99 41.71 -2.45 -11.51
N GLU A 100 41.86 -3.77 -11.55
CA GLU A 100 42.83 -4.43 -12.44
C GLU A 100 42.49 -4.23 -13.88
N LEU A 101 41.24 -4.40 -14.26
CA LEU A 101 40.80 -4.24 -15.65
C LEU A 101 40.92 -2.78 -16.15
N ASN A 102 40.89 -1.82 -15.22
CA ASN A 102 41.11 -0.42 -15.53
C ASN A 102 42.53 0.09 -15.32
N ASN A 103 43.49 -0.82 -15.03
CA ASN A 103 44.87 -0.45 -14.69
C ASN A 103 44.97 0.59 -13.56
N SER A 104 44.08 0.53 -12.63
CA SER A 104 44.05 1.46 -11.47
C SER A 104 45.27 1.26 -10.58
N PRO A 105 45.75 2.33 -9.91
CA PRO A 105 46.92 2.24 -9.03
C PRO A 105 46.78 1.19 -7.90
N LEU A 106 47.89 0.62 -7.46
CA LEU A 106 47.88 -0.41 -6.43
C LEU A 106 47.31 0.05 -5.10
N ASN A 107 47.50 1.33 -4.75
CA ASN A 107 46.97 1.92 -3.53
C ASN A 107 45.42 2.03 -3.50
N GLN A 108 44.74 1.75 -4.59
CA GLN A 108 43.26 1.62 -4.64
C GLN A 108 42.79 0.16 -4.40
N ARG A 109 43.71 -0.79 -4.48
CA ARG A 109 43.39 -2.23 -4.38
C ARG A 109 43.60 -2.72 -2.95
N PHE A 110 42.92 -3.80 -2.61
CA PHE A 110 43.24 -4.61 -1.44
C PHE A 110 44.47 -5.45 -1.78
N SER A 111 45.48 -5.40 -0.91
CA SER A 111 46.67 -6.27 -1.04
C SER A 111 46.31 -7.73 -0.74
N ALA A 112 47.22 -8.65 -1.07
CA ALA A 112 47.03 -10.05 -0.69
C ALA A 112 46.86 -10.22 0.84
N ALA A 113 47.65 -9.48 1.62
CA ALA A 113 47.52 -9.47 3.09
C ALA A 113 46.16 -8.90 3.58
N ASP A 114 45.60 -7.90 2.88
CA ASP A 114 44.25 -7.40 3.19
C ASP A 114 43.18 -8.44 2.90
N LEU A 115 43.30 -9.16 1.77
CA LEU A 115 42.37 -10.24 1.41
C LEU A 115 42.45 -11.43 2.37
N ASP A 116 43.67 -11.82 2.80
CA ASP A 116 43.83 -12.84 3.84
C ASP A 116 43.23 -12.42 5.16
N ARG A 117 43.39 -11.14 5.55
CA ARG A 117 42.74 -10.57 6.73
C ARG A 117 41.21 -10.61 6.61
N LEU A 118 40.64 -10.23 5.46
CA LEU A 118 39.19 -10.29 5.21
C LEU A 118 38.68 -11.74 5.21
N ALA A 119 39.44 -12.69 4.73
CA ALA A 119 39.07 -14.11 4.78
C ALA A 119 39.04 -14.66 6.21
N ALA A 120 39.92 -14.15 7.09
CA ALA A 120 40.04 -14.60 8.47
C ALA A 120 39.03 -13.89 9.43
N MET A 121 38.58 -12.68 9.09
CA MET A 121 37.68 -11.92 9.96
C MET A 121 36.21 -12.31 9.76
N PRO A 122 35.37 -12.28 10.81
CA PRO A 122 33.93 -12.47 10.63
C PRO A 122 33.33 -11.30 9.84
N ASN A 123 32.40 -11.63 8.95
CA ASN A 123 31.65 -10.63 8.23
C ASN A 123 30.87 -9.72 9.21
N GLN A 124 31.09 -8.42 9.12
CA GLN A 124 30.37 -7.42 9.89
C GLN A 124 29.00 -7.16 9.25
N ASN A 125 28.09 -8.13 9.34
CA ASN A 125 26.74 -8.02 8.80
C ASN A 125 25.86 -7.25 9.80
N TRP A 126 25.60 -5.98 9.53
CA TRP A 126 24.78 -5.14 10.38
C TRP A 126 23.36 -5.66 10.52
N PHE A 127 22.81 -6.29 9.49
CA PHE A 127 21.50 -6.89 9.59
C PHE A 127 21.47 -8.01 10.64
N ASP A 128 22.39 -8.95 10.61
CA ASP A 128 22.41 -10.06 11.56
C ASP A 128 22.71 -9.60 13.00
N GLN A 129 23.40 -8.46 13.19
CA GLN A 129 23.72 -7.91 14.49
C GLN A 129 22.58 -7.11 15.14
N LEU A 130 21.76 -6.41 14.35
CA LEU A 130 20.71 -5.51 14.83
C LEU A 130 19.30 -6.08 14.71
N TRP A 131 19.10 -7.03 13.79
CA TRP A 131 17.79 -7.60 13.51
C TRP A 131 17.45 -8.70 14.52
N ARG A 132 16.22 -8.70 15.00
CA ARG A 132 15.71 -9.71 15.93
C ARG A 132 14.32 -10.16 15.49
N ALA A 133 13.87 -11.34 16.01
CA ALA A 133 12.49 -11.77 15.80
C ALA A 133 11.52 -10.80 16.51
N GLY A 134 10.59 -10.25 15.76
CA GLY A 134 9.50 -9.46 16.30
C GLY A 134 8.51 -10.33 17.09
N LYS A 135 7.75 -9.73 17.98
CA LYS A 135 6.72 -10.41 18.77
C LYS A 135 5.37 -9.77 18.53
N VAL A 136 4.33 -10.57 18.45
CA VAL A 136 2.96 -10.09 18.30
C VAL A 136 2.03 -10.87 19.21
N ASN A 137 1.14 -10.17 19.87
CA ASN A 137 0.06 -10.81 20.61
C ASN A 137 -1.24 -10.02 20.48
N ARG A 138 -2.36 -10.73 20.58
CA ARG A 138 -3.69 -10.16 20.59
C ARG A 138 -4.58 -10.92 21.54
N HIS A 139 -5.42 -10.19 22.25
CA HIS A 139 -6.43 -10.72 23.16
C HIS A 139 -7.74 -9.98 22.92
N THR A 140 -8.82 -10.71 22.68
CA THR A 140 -10.15 -10.15 22.44
C THR A 140 -11.17 -10.90 23.29
N LEU A 141 -11.99 -10.14 24.04
CA LEU A 141 -13.10 -10.66 24.83
C LEU A 141 -14.39 -10.02 24.32
N ASN A 142 -15.38 -10.85 24.02
CA ASN A 142 -16.69 -10.39 23.60
C ASN A 142 -17.78 -11.01 24.44
N VAL A 143 -18.87 -10.26 24.66
CA VAL A 143 -20.10 -10.74 25.29
C VAL A 143 -21.30 -10.31 24.45
N SER A 144 -22.26 -11.21 24.26
CA SER A 144 -23.50 -10.90 23.54
C SER A 144 -24.68 -11.64 24.17
N GLY A 145 -25.85 -11.00 24.18
CA GLY A 145 -27.05 -11.58 24.75
C GLY A 145 -28.24 -10.66 24.62
N GLY A 146 -29.34 -11.00 25.29
CA GLY A 146 -30.49 -10.14 25.40
C GLY A 146 -31.82 -10.83 25.39
N SER A 147 -32.89 -10.07 25.49
CA SER A 147 -34.27 -10.46 25.40
C SER A 147 -34.88 -10.14 24.05
N ASP A 148 -36.17 -10.48 23.85
CA ASP A 148 -36.89 -10.10 22.62
C ASP A 148 -37.08 -8.60 22.45
N ARG A 149 -36.88 -7.81 23.52
CA ARG A 149 -36.96 -6.35 23.48
C ARG A 149 -35.63 -5.66 23.35
N ILE A 150 -34.59 -6.18 24.00
CA ILE A 150 -33.26 -5.54 23.99
C ILE A 150 -32.21 -6.60 23.79
N THR A 151 -31.37 -6.42 22.79
CA THR A 151 -30.17 -7.24 22.58
C THR A 151 -28.93 -6.37 22.62
N PHE A 152 -27.83 -6.93 23.10
CA PHE A 152 -26.57 -6.22 23.23
C PHE A 152 -25.37 -7.06 22.80
N PHE A 153 -24.37 -6.39 22.33
CA PHE A 153 -23.02 -6.89 22.09
C PHE A 153 -22.02 -5.92 22.71
N MET A 154 -21.00 -6.44 23.36
CA MET A 154 -19.85 -5.66 23.81
C MET A 154 -18.56 -6.46 23.59
N GLY A 155 -17.54 -5.81 23.06
CA GLY A 155 -16.24 -6.42 22.81
C GLY A 155 -15.11 -5.47 23.19
N GLY A 156 -14.01 -6.04 23.69
CA GLY A 156 -12.76 -5.33 23.94
C GLY A 156 -11.59 -6.10 23.36
N SER A 157 -10.62 -5.41 22.77
CA SER A 157 -9.40 -6.03 22.26
C SER A 157 -8.16 -5.27 22.69
N TYR A 158 -7.09 -6.01 22.89
CA TYR A 158 -5.73 -5.55 23.09
C TYR A 158 -4.83 -6.19 22.04
N TYR A 159 -3.99 -5.39 21.40
CA TYR A 159 -2.98 -5.82 20.45
C TYR A 159 -1.64 -5.17 20.80
N ASN A 160 -0.58 -5.97 20.79
CA ASN A 160 0.77 -5.49 20.95
C ASN A 160 1.67 -6.13 19.90
N GLU A 161 2.51 -5.31 19.28
CA GLU A 161 3.53 -5.73 18.34
C GLU A 161 4.86 -5.06 18.67
N GLN A 162 5.92 -5.87 18.71
CA GLN A 162 7.29 -5.41 18.86
C GLN A 162 8.05 -5.71 17.58
N GLY A 163 8.65 -4.68 17.00
CA GLY A 163 9.36 -4.78 15.73
C GLY A 163 10.73 -5.45 15.83
N ASN A 164 11.39 -5.50 14.69
CA ASN A 164 12.57 -6.35 14.47
C ASN A 164 13.91 -5.66 14.77
N TYR A 165 13.95 -4.35 14.99
CA TYR A 165 15.15 -3.61 15.37
C TYR A 165 14.82 -2.46 16.33
N GLY A 166 15.78 -2.02 17.11
CA GLY A 166 15.63 -0.88 18.02
C GLY A 166 14.37 -0.97 18.91
N VAL A 167 13.80 0.17 19.25
CA VAL A 167 12.45 0.29 19.82
C VAL A 167 11.49 0.55 18.68
N ASN A 168 10.57 -0.38 18.48
CA ASN A 168 9.54 -0.28 17.45
C ASN A 168 8.30 -1.03 17.95
N ASP A 169 7.49 -0.35 18.75
CA ASP A 169 6.41 -0.94 19.51
C ASP A 169 5.07 -0.32 19.11
N VAL A 170 4.06 -1.15 18.90
CA VAL A 170 2.68 -0.76 18.66
C VAL A 170 1.78 -1.39 19.72
N ASN A 171 0.98 -0.57 20.40
CA ASN A 171 -0.06 -1.01 21.31
C ASN A 171 -1.40 -0.46 20.87
N LYS A 172 -2.40 -1.33 20.67
CA LYS A 172 -3.75 -0.94 20.29
C LYS A 172 -4.75 -1.49 21.31
N TYR A 173 -5.64 -0.62 21.75
CA TYR A 173 -6.76 -0.96 22.63
C TYR A 173 -8.05 -0.56 21.91
N SER A 174 -9.05 -1.40 21.89
CA SER A 174 -10.36 -1.04 21.35
C SER A 174 -11.49 -1.57 22.21
N ILE A 175 -12.55 -0.77 22.31
CA ILE A 175 -13.81 -1.18 22.94
C ILE A 175 -14.91 -0.86 21.95
N ARG A 176 -15.85 -1.81 21.82
CA ARG A 176 -17.01 -1.67 20.97
C ARG A 176 -18.25 -2.16 21.70
N GLY A 177 -19.35 -1.42 21.52
CA GLY A 177 -20.66 -1.78 22.02
C GLY A 177 -21.75 -1.60 20.97
N SER A 178 -22.77 -2.46 21.01
CA SER A 178 -23.95 -2.37 20.18
C SER A 178 -25.18 -2.75 20.99
N VAL A 179 -26.24 -1.94 20.90
CA VAL A 179 -27.53 -2.19 21.52
C VAL A 179 -28.62 -2.04 20.47
N THR A 180 -29.52 -3.03 20.40
CA THR A 180 -30.74 -2.94 19.60
C THR A 180 -31.93 -3.04 20.55
N ALA A 181 -32.80 -2.04 20.54
CA ALA A 181 -33.97 -1.95 21.42
C ALA A 181 -35.25 -1.76 20.61
N LYS A 182 -36.26 -2.58 20.86
CA LYS A 182 -37.64 -2.37 20.41
C LYS A 182 -38.31 -1.43 21.42
N ILE A 183 -38.40 -0.13 21.08
CA ILE A 183 -38.91 0.92 21.98
C ILE A 183 -40.42 0.85 22.09
N ALA A 184 -41.07 0.64 20.95
CA ALA A 184 -42.51 0.50 20.81
C ALA A 184 -42.84 -0.43 19.65
N ASP A 185 -44.11 -0.75 19.47
CA ASP A 185 -44.56 -1.55 18.33
C ASP A 185 -44.18 -0.83 17.01
N GLY A 186 -43.46 -1.56 16.19
CA GLY A 186 -42.90 -1.04 14.93
C GLY A 186 -41.69 -0.13 15.07
N LEU A 187 -41.29 0.33 16.27
CA LEU A 187 -40.19 1.26 16.47
C LEU A 187 -38.96 0.54 17.07
N THR A 188 -37.88 0.49 16.32
CA THR A 188 -36.61 -0.10 16.74
C THR A 188 -35.50 0.97 16.74
N ALA A 189 -34.77 1.05 17.84
CA ALA A 189 -33.53 1.84 17.92
C ALA A 189 -32.30 0.93 17.91
N ASN A 190 -31.28 1.34 17.17
CA ASN A 190 -29.96 0.71 17.20
C ASN A 190 -28.93 1.77 17.60
N LEU A 191 -28.07 1.40 18.52
CA LEU A 191 -26.97 2.23 18.97
C LEU A 191 -25.68 1.41 18.86
N ASN A 192 -24.69 1.91 18.12
CA ASN A 192 -23.35 1.35 18.07
C ASN A 192 -22.35 2.41 18.50
N PHE A 193 -21.39 2.05 19.30
CA PHE A 193 -20.24 2.88 19.62
C PHE A 193 -18.96 2.08 19.54
N SER A 194 -17.89 2.74 19.18
CA SER A 194 -16.53 2.17 19.27
C SER A 194 -15.53 3.25 19.65
N THR A 195 -14.56 2.87 20.43
CA THR A 195 -13.41 3.73 20.73
C THR A 195 -12.14 2.90 20.59
N ASP A 196 -11.09 3.54 20.09
CA ASP A 196 -9.77 2.98 20.00
C ASP A 196 -8.73 3.94 20.55
N TYR A 197 -7.70 3.37 21.12
CA TYR A 197 -6.51 4.06 21.59
C TYR A 197 -5.29 3.30 21.08
N ASN A 198 -4.51 3.95 20.23
CA ASN A 198 -3.30 3.39 19.65
C ASN A 198 -2.10 4.19 20.13
N LYS A 199 -1.05 3.49 20.53
CA LYS A 199 0.24 4.07 20.86
C LYS A 199 1.30 3.35 20.05
N GLU A 200 1.99 4.10 19.20
CA GLU A 200 3.14 3.65 18.43
C GLU A 200 4.37 4.41 18.93
N GLN A 201 5.46 3.72 19.11
CA GLN A 201 6.76 4.32 19.41
C GLN A 201 7.82 3.59 18.61
N ARG A 202 8.65 4.34 17.89
CA ARG A 202 9.76 3.79 17.13
C ARG A 202 11.01 4.66 17.24
N ASN A 203 12.17 4.04 17.13
CA ASN A 203 13.36 4.79 16.80
C ASN A 203 13.27 5.25 15.34
N THR A 204 13.80 6.42 15.07
CA THR A 204 13.96 6.89 13.69
C THR A 204 15.43 6.78 13.30
N LEU A 205 15.67 6.30 12.10
CA LEU A 205 17.02 6.18 11.54
C LEU A 205 17.41 7.38 10.67
N ARG A 206 16.52 8.38 10.54
CA ARG A 206 16.73 9.53 9.65
C ARG A 206 17.92 10.36 10.10
N ALA A 207 18.87 10.60 9.22
CA ALA A 207 19.98 11.50 9.44
C ALA A 207 19.63 12.96 9.13
N SER A 208 18.67 13.19 8.22
CA SER A 208 18.19 14.52 7.81
C SER A 208 16.67 14.58 7.62
N ASN A 209 16.11 15.78 7.50
CA ASN A 209 14.67 16.03 7.35
C ASN A 209 14.05 15.45 6.08
N GLY A 210 14.80 15.27 5.01
CA GLY A 210 14.32 14.80 3.71
C GLY A 210 14.38 13.29 3.54
N GLU A 211 14.92 12.56 4.50
CA GLU A 211 15.12 11.13 4.40
C GLU A 211 13.92 10.34 4.90
N THR A 212 13.78 9.13 4.39
CA THR A 212 12.83 8.12 4.89
C THR A 212 13.59 7.06 5.66
N ASP A 213 12.93 6.40 6.62
CA ASP A 213 13.54 5.29 7.37
C ASP A 213 13.95 4.14 6.44
N ASP A 214 13.27 3.94 5.32
CA ASP A 214 13.63 2.94 4.30
C ASP A 214 15.02 3.18 3.70
N LEU A 215 15.39 4.44 3.46
CA LEU A 215 16.74 4.77 2.97
C LEU A 215 17.82 4.34 3.96
N ASN A 216 17.54 4.50 5.23
CA ASN A 216 18.52 4.23 6.30
C ASN A 216 18.55 2.73 6.67
N ILE A 217 17.42 2.02 6.54
CA ILE A 217 17.38 0.55 6.64
C ILE A 217 18.27 -0.10 5.57
N ARG A 218 18.43 0.54 4.42
CA ARG A 218 19.37 0.06 3.37
C ARG A 218 20.79 -0.11 3.88
N ALA A 219 21.20 0.69 4.86
CA ALA A 219 22.54 0.54 5.46
C ALA A 219 22.75 -0.84 6.08
N LEU A 220 21.71 -1.51 6.58
CA LEU A 220 21.79 -2.87 7.12
C LEU A 220 22.31 -3.88 6.08
N TYR A 221 21.97 -3.67 4.83
CA TYR A 221 22.31 -4.56 3.71
C TYR A 221 23.50 -4.06 2.89
N LEU A 222 23.55 -2.73 2.69
CA LEU A 222 24.48 -2.11 1.73
C LEU A 222 25.80 -1.68 2.34
N THR A 223 25.95 -1.61 3.65
CA THR A 223 27.25 -1.34 4.25
C THR A 223 28.21 -2.47 3.96
N PRO A 224 29.45 -2.18 3.47
CA PRO A 224 30.45 -3.20 3.26
C PRO A 224 30.72 -3.99 4.54
N LYS A 225 30.80 -5.32 4.45
CA LYS A 225 30.91 -6.20 5.62
C LYS A 225 32.26 -6.18 6.34
N TRP A 226 33.16 -5.30 5.95
CA TRP A 226 34.38 -4.98 6.71
C TRP A 226 34.20 -3.76 7.63
N VAL A 227 33.05 -3.09 7.59
CA VAL A 227 32.73 -1.93 8.43
C VAL A 227 32.07 -2.40 9.72
N PRO A 228 32.72 -2.29 10.89
CA PRO A 228 32.14 -2.69 12.16
C PRO A 228 31.08 -1.68 12.63
N LEU A 229 30.04 -2.17 13.33
CA LEU A 229 29.05 -1.31 13.98
C LEU A 229 29.66 -0.51 15.13
N GLU A 230 30.53 -1.16 15.88
CA GLU A 230 31.26 -0.56 17.02
C GLU A 230 32.66 -1.18 17.13
N ILE A 231 33.55 -0.47 17.76
CA ILE A 231 34.89 -0.95 18.16
C ILE A 231 35.07 -0.58 19.60
N ASN A 232 35.37 -1.55 20.47
CA ASN A 232 35.57 -1.37 21.91
C ASN A 232 34.38 -0.66 22.61
N GLY A 233 33.13 -0.94 22.18
CA GLY A 233 31.91 -0.34 22.73
C GLY A 233 31.62 1.08 22.22
N ILE A 234 32.42 1.62 21.32
CA ILE A 234 32.21 2.94 20.73
C ILE A 234 31.59 2.79 19.36
N PRO A 235 30.39 3.35 19.11
CA PRO A 235 29.73 3.30 17.78
C PRO A 235 30.63 3.87 16.68
N THR A 236 30.83 3.13 15.62
CA THR A 236 31.74 3.51 14.52
C THR A 236 31.11 4.55 13.63
N LEU A 237 31.87 5.61 13.32
CA LEU A 237 31.50 6.57 12.31
C LEU A 237 31.53 5.93 10.92
N TRP A 238 30.44 6.01 10.20
CA TRP A 238 30.35 5.58 8.81
C TRP A 238 29.98 6.76 7.92
N ASN A 239 30.70 6.90 6.83
CA ASN A 239 30.43 7.91 5.81
C ASN A 239 30.14 7.19 4.47
N GLY A 240 28.96 6.66 4.36
CA GLY A 240 28.48 5.95 3.17
C GLY A 240 27.47 6.77 2.37
N PRO A 241 27.01 6.26 1.24
CA PRO A 241 26.01 6.92 0.41
C PRO A 241 24.58 6.83 0.99
N ASN A 242 24.34 5.93 1.96
CA ASN A 242 23.02 5.66 2.54
C ASN A 242 23.12 5.49 4.07
N PRO A 243 22.77 6.50 4.85
CA PRO A 243 22.59 7.91 4.51
C PRO A 243 23.92 8.63 4.24
N PRO A 244 23.89 9.71 3.45
CA PRO A 244 25.11 10.48 3.19
C PRO A 244 25.57 11.25 4.44
N GLY A 245 26.88 11.42 4.58
CA GLY A 245 27.49 12.19 5.66
C GLY A 245 27.90 11.39 6.88
N ASN A 246 28.30 12.08 7.93
CA ASN A 246 28.73 11.49 9.19
C ASN A 246 27.56 10.87 9.97
N TRP A 247 27.54 9.56 10.08
CA TRP A 247 26.43 8.83 10.66
C TRP A 247 26.89 7.55 11.34
N SER A 248 26.14 7.08 12.31
CA SER A 248 26.31 5.77 12.91
C SER A 248 24.97 5.17 13.25
N MET A 249 24.62 4.04 12.67
CA MET A 249 23.35 3.37 12.96
C MET A 249 23.23 3.02 14.44
N LEU A 250 24.27 2.44 15.03
CA LEU A 250 24.28 2.10 16.45
C LEU A 250 24.21 3.35 17.34
N GLY A 251 24.95 4.41 16.97
CA GLY A 251 24.87 5.69 17.66
C GLY A 251 23.47 6.27 17.67
N VAL A 252 22.79 6.24 16.52
CA VAL A 252 21.39 6.67 16.39
C VAL A 252 20.46 5.84 17.26
N LEU A 253 20.54 4.50 17.19
CA LEU A 253 19.69 3.61 17.97
C LEU A 253 19.91 3.77 19.49
N ASN A 254 21.15 4.02 19.92
CA ASN A 254 21.52 4.21 21.32
C ASN A 254 21.28 5.63 21.84
N SER A 255 20.98 6.60 20.96
CA SER A 255 20.78 8.01 21.34
C SER A 255 19.54 8.25 22.20
N GLY A 256 18.60 7.30 22.24
CA GLY A 256 17.31 7.49 22.87
C GLY A 256 16.33 8.32 22.03
N ASN A 257 16.61 8.49 20.74
CA ASN A 257 15.67 9.15 19.81
C ASN A 257 14.38 8.36 19.67
N TYR A 258 13.30 9.06 19.38
CA TYR A 258 12.03 8.40 19.09
C TYR A 258 11.08 9.28 18.28
N GLU A 259 10.20 8.61 17.58
CA GLU A 259 8.90 9.12 17.14
C GLU A 259 7.82 8.37 17.90
N ARG A 260 6.94 9.10 18.56
CA ARG A 260 5.81 8.56 19.32
C ARG A 260 4.52 9.15 18.75
N ASN A 261 3.64 8.28 18.32
CA ASN A 261 2.31 8.65 17.86
C ASN A 261 1.27 8.03 18.78
N THR A 262 0.33 8.85 19.23
CA THR A 262 -0.82 8.41 20.01
C THR A 262 -2.07 8.83 19.26
N SER A 263 -2.97 7.89 19.00
CA SER A 263 -4.19 8.12 18.26
C SER A 263 -5.39 7.66 19.08
N GLN A 264 -6.40 8.51 19.18
CA GLN A 264 -7.66 8.23 19.85
C GLN A 264 -8.81 8.40 18.86
N GLY A 265 -9.58 7.34 18.66
CA GLY A 265 -10.77 7.34 17.83
C GLY A 265 -12.03 7.15 18.67
N LEU A 266 -13.09 7.86 18.32
CA LEU A 266 -14.44 7.65 18.86
C LEU A 266 -15.43 7.63 17.69
N SER A 267 -16.15 6.54 17.53
CA SER A 267 -17.21 6.39 16.55
C SER A 267 -18.54 6.13 17.26
N PHE A 268 -19.55 6.85 16.84
CA PHE A 268 -20.92 6.74 17.33
C PHE A 268 -21.87 6.59 16.13
N ASN A 269 -22.79 5.65 16.20
CA ASN A 269 -23.81 5.44 15.17
C ASN A 269 -25.15 5.10 15.85
N ALA A 270 -26.15 5.92 15.63
CA ALA A 270 -27.51 5.72 16.12
C ALA A 270 -28.47 5.64 14.95
N SER A 271 -29.42 4.72 14.98
CA SER A 271 -30.50 4.66 14.00
C SER A 271 -31.83 4.35 14.64
N PHE A 272 -32.88 4.98 14.12
CA PHE A 272 -34.27 4.71 14.43
C PHE A 272 -34.97 4.20 13.19
N GLU A 273 -35.62 3.07 13.32
CA GLU A 273 -36.39 2.43 12.23
C GLU A 273 -37.81 2.28 12.70
N TYR A 274 -38.74 2.83 11.94
CA TYR A 274 -40.17 2.76 12.20
C TYR A 274 -40.92 2.03 11.09
N LYS A 275 -41.63 1.00 11.46
CA LYS A 275 -42.50 0.17 10.61
C LYS A 275 -43.93 0.28 11.09
N PRO A 276 -44.71 1.28 10.59
CA PRO A 276 -46.09 1.48 11.01
C PRO A 276 -46.97 0.28 10.67
N SER A 277 -47.68 -0.24 11.66
CA SER A 277 -48.60 -1.36 11.47
C SER A 277 -49.79 -1.02 10.54
N PHE A 278 -50.18 0.25 10.49
CA PHE A 278 -51.27 0.74 9.66
C PHE A 278 -50.92 0.88 8.16
N VAL A 279 -49.64 0.82 7.79
CA VAL A 279 -49.15 0.75 6.40
C VAL A 279 -48.15 -0.40 6.25
N PRO A 280 -48.64 -1.63 6.12
CA PRO A 280 -47.74 -2.80 5.98
C PRO A 280 -46.80 -2.66 4.78
N GLY A 281 -45.50 -2.83 5.02
CA GLY A 281 -44.44 -2.70 4.01
C GLY A 281 -43.74 -1.35 4.02
N LEU A 282 -44.28 -0.33 4.70
CA LEU A 282 -43.60 0.97 4.84
C LEU A 282 -42.50 0.85 5.93
N THR A 283 -41.34 1.41 5.68
CA THR A 283 -40.24 1.55 6.63
C THR A 283 -39.64 2.94 6.51
N ALA A 284 -39.66 3.71 7.60
CA ALA A 284 -38.93 4.97 7.72
C ALA A 284 -37.70 4.73 8.60
N LYS A 285 -36.54 5.14 8.13
CA LYS A 285 -35.28 5.01 8.88
C LYS A 285 -34.53 6.32 8.87
N VAL A 286 -34.06 6.74 10.05
CA VAL A 286 -33.10 7.83 10.21
C VAL A 286 -31.86 7.25 10.89
N GLN A 287 -30.70 7.56 10.38
CA GLN A 287 -29.42 7.11 10.91
C GLN A 287 -28.46 8.29 10.99
N PHE A 288 -27.82 8.44 12.13
CA PHE A 288 -26.80 9.43 12.40
C PHE A 288 -25.50 8.71 12.78
N GLY A 289 -24.40 9.07 12.15
CA GLY A 289 -23.07 8.60 12.47
C GLY A 289 -22.13 9.78 12.70
N GLN A 290 -21.28 9.66 13.70
CA GLN A 290 -20.22 10.62 13.97
C GLN A 290 -18.92 9.90 14.30
N ASN A 291 -17.82 10.37 13.73
CA ASN A 291 -16.47 9.89 14.01
C ASN A 291 -15.60 11.08 14.40
N ASN A 292 -14.92 10.95 15.53
CA ASN A 292 -13.95 11.92 16.02
C ASN A 292 -12.61 11.23 16.17
N ARG A 293 -11.55 11.92 15.81
CA ARG A 293 -10.17 11.43 15.94
C ARG A 293 -9.26 12.53 16.47
N ASN A 294 -8.37 12.14 17.35
CA ASN A 294 -7.34 13.00 17.89
C ASN A 294 -6.00 12.23 17.83
N ASP A 295 -5.06 12.74 17.05
CA ASP A 295 -3.73 12.17 16.87
C ASP A 295 -2.70 13.14 17.44
N PHE A 296 -1.89 12.66 18.38
CA PHE A 296 -0.77 13.39 18.94
C PHE A 296 0.53 12.73 18.52
N ALA A 297 1.44 13.51 17.95
CA ALA A 297 2.76 13.08 17.51
C ALA A 297 3.83 13.81 18.31
N LYS A 298 4.83 13.09 18.81
CA LYS A 298 6.03 13.65 19.41
C LYS A 298 7.27 13.02 18.80
N GLN A 299 8.21 13.87 18.39
CA GLN A 299 9.50 13.46 17.82
C GLN A 299 10.62 14.07 18.65
N TYR A 300 11.61 13.27 18.96
CA TYR A 300 12.78 13.68 19.72
C TYR A 300 14.05 13.13 19.07
N TYR A 301 14.96 14.01 18.71
CA TYR A 301 16.21 13.71 18.03
C TYR A 301 17.38 14.33 18.81
N PRO A 302 17.93 13.62 19.79
CA PRO A 302 19.10 14.08 20.54
C PRO A 302 20.39 13.91 19.72
N THR A 303 21.46 14.47 20.25
CA THR A 303 22.81 14.19 19.79
C THR A 303 23.27 12.79 20.21
N TYR A 304 24.28 12.26 19.52
CA TYR A 304 24.93 11.00 19.89
C TYR A 304 26.45 11.07 19.66
N THR A 305 27.21 10.19 20.32
CA THR A 305 28.67 10.15 20.23
C THR A 305 29.11 9.00 19.33
N VAL A 306 30.12 9.25 18.51
CA VAL A 306 30.75 8.27 17.62
C VAL A 306 32.25 8.33 17.68
N GLY A 307 32.93 7.23 17.34
CA GLY A 307 34.38 7.15 17.20
C GLY A 307 34.78 7.16 15.71
N ASN A 308 35.73 8.01 15.37
CA ASN A 308 36.45 7.93 14.10
C ASN A 308 37.73 7.11 14.32
N PHE A 309 37.78 5.93 13.71
CA PHE A 309 38.91 5.00 13.88
C PHE A 309 39.88 5.14 12.71
N ILE A 310 41.18 4.90 13.00
CA ILE A 310 42.24 4.88 12.02
C ILE A 310 41.89 3.81 10.96
N ARG A 311 42.02 4.21 9.69
CA ARG A 311 41.86 3.32 8.56
C ARG A 311 43.18 2.62 8.25
N ASP A 312 43.06 1.36 7.92
CA ASP A 312 44.17 0.43 7.73
C ASP A 312 44.05 -0.29 6.38
N GLY A 313 45.05 -1.11 6.04
CA GLY A 313 45.13 -1.76 4.74
C GLY A 313 45.74 -0.87 3.64
N GLN A 314 46.13 -1.48 2.52
CA GLN A 314 46.78 -0.79 1.40
C GLN A 314 45.94 0.34 0.81
N ASN A 315 44.64 0.20 0.81
CA ASN A 315 43.67 1.17 0.27
C ASN A 315 42.98 2.01 1.37
N SER A 316 43.39 1.88 2.63
CA SER A 316 42.80 2.60 3.79
C SER A 316 41.30 2.37 3.95
N LEU A 317 40.80 1.19 3.63
CA LEU A 317 39.37 0.85 3.79
C LEU A 317 39.09 0.00 5.04
N LEU A 318 40.09 -0.70 5.57
CA LEU A 318 39.94 -1.54 6.76
C LEU A 318 40.04 -0.70 8.03
N TYR A 319 39.52 -1.22 9.12
CA TYR A 319 39.51 -0.53 10.43
C TYR A 319 40.54 -1.11 11.35
N SER A 320 41.27 -0.22 12.05
CA SER A 320 42.08 -0.58 13.21
C SER A 320 41.29 -0.37 14.52
N ASN A 321 41.85 -0.85 15.65
CA ASN A 321 41.25 -0.64 16.96
C ASN A 321 41.63 0.71 17.59
N GLN A 322 42.36 1.57 16.86
CA GLN A 322 42.85 2.84 17.36
C GLN A 322 41.97 3.98 16.87
N LEU A 323 41.62 4.87 17.78
CA LEU A 323 40.91 6.10 17.46
C LEU A 323 41.84 7.08 16.72
N ASN A 324 41.38 7.65 15.63
CA ASN A 324 42.05 8.73 14.93
C ASN A 324 41.88 10.06 15.66
N THR A 325 40.75 10.23 16.34
CA THR A 325 40.40 11.42 17.13
C THR A 325 39.65 10.96 18.36
N THR A 326 39.58 11.81 19.39
CA THR A 326 38.64 11.58 20.50
C THR A 326 37.22 11.41 19.98
N PRO A 327 36.38 10.56 20.58
CA PRO A 327 34.99 10.45 20.22
C PRO A 327 34.30 11.81 20.21
N PHE A 328 33.50 12.08 19.20
CA PHE A 328 32.82 13.36 18.99
C PHE A 328 31.32 13.22 18.88
N THR A 329 30.62 14.31 19.15
CA THR A 329 29.19 14.37 19.09
C THR A 329 28.70 14.63 17.68
N VAL A 330 27.73 13.83 17.21
CA VAL A 330 27.03 14.02 15.94
C VAL A 330 25.67 14.64 16.23
N VAL A 331 25.33 15.66 15.47
CA VAL A 331 24.01 16.29 15.47
C VAL A 331 23.18 15.63 14.38
N GLN A 332 22.16 14.89 14.80
CA GLN A 332 21.21 14.23 13.90
C GLN A 332 20.00 15.12 13.67
N ASN A 333 19.58 15.26 12.42
CA ASN A 333 18.31 15.88 12.04
C ASN A 333 18.08 17.25 12.71
N ASN A 334 19.16 18.06 12.75
CA ASN A 334 19.23 19.38 13.41
C ASN A 334 18.95 19.34 14.92
N ASN A 335 19.08 18.17 15.57
CA ASN A 335 18.91 18.03 17.01
C ASN A 335 17.65 18.75 17.50
N ARG A 336 16.50 18.13 17.29
CA ARG A 336 15.18 18.79 17.42
C ARG A 336 14.23 18.04 18.34
N ILE A 337 13.26 18.79 18.85
CA ILE A 337 12.01 18.29 19.42
C ILE A 337 10.83 18.82 18.62
N SER A 338 9.88 17.97 18.34
CA SER A 338 8.65 18.35 17.64
C SER A 338 7.44 17.75 18.32
N GLU A 339 6.35 18.52 18.43
CA GLU A 339 5.05 18.03 18.85
C GLU A 339 3.97 18.52 17.90
N GLY A 340 3.05 17.63 17.58
CA GLY A 340 1.94 17.93 16.70
C GLY A 340 0.63 17.34 17.19
N ASN A 341 -0.44 18.03 16.92
CA ASN A 341 -1.80 17.57 17.20
C ASN A 341 -2.65 17.67 15.93
N THR A 342 -3.24 16.56 15.53
CA THR A 342 -4.19 16.50 14.42
C THR A 342 -5.53 16.07 14.95
N THR A 343 -6.54 16.91 14.75
CA THR A 343 -7.92 16.59 15.11
C THR A 343 -8.77 16.46 13.86
N GLY A 344 -9.66 15.49 13.84
CA GLY A 344 -10.61 15.30 12.77
C GLY A 344 -11.99 14.93 13.30
N SER A 345 -13.02 15.46 12.68
CA SER A 345 -14.41 15.16 12.97
C SER A 345 -15.17 14.99 11.67
N ASN A 346 -16.04 13.99 11.61
CA ASN A 346 -17.02 13.88 10.53
C ASN A 346 -18.35 13.40 11.08
N TYR A 347 -19.44 13.88 10.47
CA TYR A 347 -20.74 13.31 10.71
C TYR A 347 -21.45 12.96 9.40
N GLN A 348 -22.40 12.05 9.50
CA GLN A 348 -23.29 11.66 8.41
C GLN A 348 -24.71 11.45 8.94
N LEU A 349 -25.68 12.06 8.28
CA LEU A 349 -27.10 11.87 8.54
C LEU A 349 -27.76 11.29 7.29
N ILE A 350 -28.36 10.11 7.45
CA ILE A 350 -29.06 9.41 6.37
C ILE A 350 -30.54 9.26 6.80
N ALA A 351 -31.45 9.71 5.96
CA ALA A 351 -32.88 9.47 6.15
C ALA A 351 -33.42 8.75 4.92
N THR A 352 -34.12 7.66 5.13
CA THR A 352 -34.71 6.84 4.05
C THR A 352 -36.16 6.50 4.34
N LEU A 353 -36.98 6.49 3.30
CA LEU A 353 -38.33 5.97 3.31
C LEU A 353 -38.41 4.85 2.25
N SER A 354 -38.73 3.65 2.69
CA SER A 354 -38.86 2.49 1.78
C SER A 354 -40.21 1.83 1.91
N TYR A 355 -40.71 1.32 0.78
CA TYR A 355 -41.98 0.60 0.71
C TYR A 355 -41.81 -0.71 -0.05
N ASN A 356 -42.22 -1.81 0.58
CA ASN A 356 -42.12 -3.15 0.01
C ASN A 356 -43.52 -3.74 -0.08
N LYS A 357 -43.89 -4.23 -1.26
CA LYS A 357 -45.20 -4.86 -1.47
C LYS A 357 -45.12 -6.05 -2.42
N LYS A 358 -45.69 -7.15 -1.98
CA LYS A 358 -45.88 -8.34 -2.80
C LYS A 358 -47.32 -8.43 -3.23
N ILE A 359 -47.56 -8.52 -4.55
CA ILE A 359 -48.89 -8.69 -5.14
C ILE A 359 -48.83 -9.93 -6.04
N LYS A 360 -49.38 -11.03 -5.59
CA LYS A 360 -49.29 -12.34 -6.26
C LYS A 360 -47.84 -12.72 -6.61
N ASN A 361 -47.50 -12.68 -7.87
CA ASN A 361 -46.19 -13.03 -8.40
C ASN A 361 -45.27 -11.83 -8.61
N HIS A 362 -45.68 -10.64 -8.21
CA HIS A 362 -44.98 -9.39 -8.38
C HIS A 362 -44.47 -8.90 -7.02
N ASP A 363 -43.15 -8.68 -6.89
CA ASP A 363 -42.55 -8.06 -5.72
C ASP A 363 -42.04 -6.69 -6.14
N PHE A 364 -42.47 -5.65 -5.43
CA PHE A 364 -42.05 -4.28 -5.60
C PHE A 364 -41.34 -3.79 -4.35
N SER A 365 -40.19 -3.15 -4.53
CA SER A 365 -39.49 -2.41 -3.48
C SER A 365 -39.10 -1.04 -4.01
N GLY A 366 -39.46 -0.01 -3.28
CA GLY A 366 -39.06 1.37 -3.59
C GLY A 366 -38.41 2.00 -2.36
N MET A 367 -37.39 2.80 -2.58
CA MET A 367 -36.74 3.59 -1.54
C MET A 367 -36.40 4.98 -2.08
N VAL A 368 -36.64 5.99 -1.26
CA VAL A 368 -36.11 7.33 -1.46
C VAL A 368 -35.42 7.79 -0.20
N GLY A 369 -34.42 8.64 -0.34
CA GLY A 369 -33.69 9.11 0.85
C GLY A 369 -32.76 10.27 0.57
N THR A 370 -32.18 10.77 1.62
CA THR A 370 -31.13 11.81 1.60
C THR A 370 -29.98 11.39 2.49
N ASP A 371 -28.79 11.79 2.08
CA ASP A 371 -27.53 11.60 2.79
C ASP A 371 -26.80 12.94 2.86
N VAL A 372 -26.55 13.41 4.08
CA VAL A 372 -25.86 14.67 4.34
C VAL A 372 -24.66 14.38 5.22
N GLY A 373 -23.50 14.88 4.84
CA GLY A 373 -22.28 14.68 5.62
C GLY A 373 -21.34 15.88 5.55
N GLU A 374 -20.64 16.10 6.63
CA GLU A 374 -19.60 17.10 6.76
C GLU A 374 -18.40 16.50 7.46
N ALA A 375 -17.22 16.93 7.05
CA ALA A 375 -15.95 16.53 7.62
C ALA A 375 -15.05 17.74 7.78
N GLU A 376 -14.42 17.86 8.94
CA GLU A 376 -13.45 18.89 9.23
C GLU A 376 -12.20 18.29 9.87
N GLY A 377 -11.07 18.94 9.65
CA GLY A 377 -9.80 18.55 10.23
C GLY A 377 -8.88 19.72 10.46
N ARG A 378 -8.08 19.62 11.51
CA ARG A 378 -7.09 20.63 11.87
C ARG A 378 -5.79 19.94 12.27
N ASN A 379 -4.67 20.48 11.75
CA ASN A 379 -3.34 20.02 12.10
C ASN A 379 -2.52 21.20 12.66
N THR A 380 -1.87 21.00 13.79
CA THR A 380 -0.94 21.94 14.41
C THR A 380 0.34 21.22 14.71
N PHE A 381 1.48 21.82 14.38
CA PHE A 381 2.79 21.23 14.59
C PHE A 381 3.79 22.31 15.07
N ILE A 382 4.58 22.01 16.09
CA ILE A 382 5.58 22.91 16.66
C ILE A 382 6.91 22.16 16.69
N THR A 383 7.98 22.82 16.27
CA THR A 383 9.34 22.27 16.31
C THR A 383 10.29 23.29 16.93
N LYS A 384 11.20 22.82 17.79
CA LYS A 384 12.38 23.56 18.25
C LYS A 384 13.64 22.78 17.89
N PHE A 385 14.70 23.52 17.63
CA PHE A 385 16.00 22.98 17.24
C PHE A 385 17.05 23.33 18.30
N THR A 386 18.23 22.72 18.17
CA THR A 386 19.41 22.98 19.02
C THR A 386 19.15 22.71 20.48
N GLN A 387 19.33 21.47 20.87
CA GLN A 387 19.21 21.05 22.27
C GLN A 387 20.29 21.70 23.13
N LEU A 388 19.87 22.37 24.18
CA LEU A 388 20.75 23.03 25.13
C LEU A 388 21.08 22.12 26.32
N VAL A 389 20.17 21.22 26.68
CA VAL A 389 20.35 20.27 27.79
C VAL A 389 20.18 18.86 27.25
N ASN A 390 21.29 18.11 27.19
CA ASN A 390 21.28 16.75 26.63
C ASN A 390 20.41 15.78 27.46
N GLY A 391 19.75 14.85 26.76
CA GLY A 391 18.94 13.81 27.41
C GLY A 391 17.54 14.26 27.88
N VAL A 392 17.16 15.52 27.64
CA VAL A 392 15.89 16.10 28.08
C VAL A 392 14.97 16.34 26.87
N ASP A 393 13.82 15.63 26.79
CA ASP A 393 12.84 15.70 25.72
C ASP A 393 11.72 16.71 26.00
N GLN A 394 12.09 17.92 26.45
CA GLN A 394 11.17 19.00 26.77
C GLN A 394 11.48 20.26 25.96
N PHE A 395 10.49 21.02 25.55
CA PHE A 395 10.67 22.23 24.73
C PHE A 395 11.58 23.30 25.37
N TRP A 396 11.59 23.39 26.69
CA TRP A 396 12.45 24.34 27.39
C TRP A 396 13.96 23.98 27.32
N ALA A 397 14.28 22.71 27.05
CA ALA A 397 15.65 22.23 26.88
C ALA A 397 16.21 22.53 25.46
N PHE A 398 15.47 23.19 24.61
CA PHE A 398 15.86 23.55 23.26
C PHE A 398 15.91 25.08 23.10
N SER A 399 16.79 25.55 22.21
CA SER A 399 16.98 26.96 21.93
C SER A 399 15.69 27.63 21.44
N ASN A 400 15.54 28.89 21.82
CA ASN A 400 14.54 29.79 21.21
C ASN A 400 15.15 30.59 20.03
N ASP A 401 16.46 30.40 19.79
CA ASP A 401 17.13 31.06 18.66
C ASP A 401 16.71 30.42 17.33
N LEU A 402 16.13 31.21 16.46
CA LEU A 402 15.67 30.84 15.13
C LEU A 402 16.70 31.14 14.04
N SER A 403 17.87 31.67 14.40
CA SER A 403 18.88 32.18 13.46
C SER A 403 19.51 31.10 12.56
N GLY A 404 19.42 29.84 12.95
CA GLY A 404 19.90 28.70 12.16
C GLY A 404 18.86 28.02 11.29
N ILE A 405 17.62 28.53 11.24
CA ILE A 405 16.49 27.90 10.58
C ILE A 405 16.28 28.58 9.22
N ALA A 406 16.27 27.79 8.16
CA ALA A 406 16.07 28.28 6.80
C ALA A 406 14.70 28.96 6.58
N SER A 407 13.70 28.64 7.42
CA SER A 407 12.35 29.22 7.36
C SER A 407 11.63 29.12 8.70
N ILE A 408 11.03 30.21 9.16
CA ILE A 408 10.12 30.23 10.33
C ILE A 408 8.92 29.29 10.13
N THR A 409 8.52 29.03 8.90
CA THR A 409 7.45 28.07 8.58
C THR A 409 7.81 26.64 8.96
N ASP A 410 9.09 26.30 9.15
CA ASP A 410 9.52 24.99 9.63
C ASP A 410 9.31 24.84 11.12
N VAL A 411 9.23 25.93 11.89
CA VAL A 411 9.00 25.95 13.35
C VAL A 411 7.51 25.85 13.67
N PHE A 412 6.70 26.58 12.91
CA PHE A 412 5.26 26.63 13.06
C PHE A 412 4.61 26.33 11.71
N ARG A 413 4.22 25.10 11.47
CA ARG A 413 3.30 24.85 10.35
C ARG A 413 1.98 25.49 10.67
N ASN A 414 1.55 26.40 9.81
CA ASN A 414 0.23 27.01 9.91
C ASN A 414 -0.84 25.93 10.10
N PRO A 415 -1.78 26.11 11.02
CA PRO A 415 -2.87 25.16 11.20
C PRO A 415 -3.60 24.99 9.87
N GLN A 416 -3.50 23.80 9.30
CA GLN A 416 -4.26 23.45 8.10
C GLN A 416 -5.65 23.02 8.54
N SER A 417 -6.65 23.76 8.08
CA SER A 417 -8.06 23.41 8.26
C SER A 417 -8.58 22.84 6.94
N ILE A 418 -9.09 21.64 6.99
CA ILE A 418 -9.73 20.98 5.85
C ILE A 418 -11.20 20.88 6.18
N GLN A 419 -12.04 21.40 5.29
CA GLN A 419 -13.48 21.25 5.36
C GLN A 419 -14.00 20.59 4.09
N ASN A 420 -14.83 19.59 4.25
CA ASN A 420 -15.52 18.93 3.15
C ASN A 420 -17.00 18.75 3.55
N ALA A 421 -17.91 18.92 2.61
CA ALA A 421 -19.33 18.66 2.83
C ALA A 421 -19.95 18.11 1.55
N LYS A 422 -20.92 17.24 1.72
CA LYS A 422 -21.69 16.65 0.64
C LYS A 422 -23.17 16.53 1.02
N ARG A 423 -24.01 16.55 0.01
CA ARG A 423 -25.44 16.27 0.13
C ARG A 423 -25.88 15.42 -1.04
N SER A 424 -26.70 14.43 -0.77
CA SER A 424 -27.15 13.49 -1.80
C SER A 424 -28.63 13.20 -1.66
N TYR A 425 -29.29 12.99 -2.80
CA TYR A 425 -30.62 12.40 -2.88
C TYR A 425 -30.51 11.05 -3.55
N ILE A 426 -31.16 10.06 -2.98
CA ILE A 426 -31.05 8.67 -3.37
C ILE A 426 -32.44 8.14 -3.67
N SER A 427 -32.58 7.41 -4.79
CA SER A 427 -33.76 6.63 -5.12
C SER A 427 -33.36 5.24 -5.57
N ARG A 428 -34.11 4.25 -5.16
CA ARG A 428 -33.95 2.87 -5.64
C ARG A 428 -35.34 2.27 -5.85
N PHE A 429 -35.46 1.53 -6.95
CA PHE A 429 -36.64 0.78 -7.29
C PHE A 429 -36.22 -0.62 -7.75
N ASP A 430 -36.75 -1.62 -7.04
CA ASP A 430 -36.57 -3.04 -7.39
C ASP A 430 -37.91 -3.65 -7.75
N TYR A 431 -37.93 -4.43 -8.84
CA TYR A 431 -39.08 -5.21 -9.24
C TYR A 431 -38.68 -6.64 -9.55
N SER A 432 -39.41 -7.60 -9.04
CA SER A 432 -39.27 -8.99 -9.48
C SER A 432 -40.60 -9.63 -9.84
N PHE A 433 -40.59 -10.42 -10.91
CA PHE A 433 -41.73 -11.20 -11.38
C PHE A 433 -41.47 -12.69 -11.25
N LYS A 434 -42.35 -13.38 -10.49
CA LYS A 434 -42.22 -14.81 -10.18
C LYS A 434 -40.87 -15.22 -9.59
N ASN A 435 -40.13 -14.28 -9.04
CA ASN A 435 -38.76 -14.48 -8.56
C ASN A 435 -37.79 -15.01 -9.67
N LYS A 436 -38.11 -14.73 -10.95
CA LYS A 436 -37.34 -15.15 -12.13
C LYS A 436 -36.72 -13.98 -12.86
N TYR A 437 -37.50 -12.91 -13.03
CA TYR A 437 -37.11 -11.70 -13.77
C TYR A 437 -36.95 -10.58 -12.75
N PHE A 438 -35.84 -9.87 -12.84
CA PHE A 438 -35.47 -8.83 -11.92
C PHE A 438 -35.12 -7.56 -12.67
N LEU A 439 -35.64 -6.44 -12.22
CA LEU A 439 -35.30 -5.09 -12.67
C LEU A 439 -34.93 -4.26 -11.45
N GLU A 440 -33.79 -3.58 -11.53
CA GLU A 440 -33.34 -2.63 -10.54
C GLU A 440 -33.10 -1.27 -11.22
N PHE A 441 -33.50 -0.21 -10.58
CA PHE A 441 -33.14 1.15 -10.93
C PHE A 441 -32.60 1.87 -9.70
N ILE A 442 -31.43 2.50 -9.83
CA ILE A 442 -30.84 3.36 -8.81
C ILE A 442 -30.64 4.74 -9.43
N GLY A 443 -31.17 5.78 -8.81
CA GLY A 443 -30.92 7.16 -9.15
C GLY A 443 -30.28 7.87 -7.98
N ARG A 444 -29.13 8.52 -8.20
CA ARG A 444 -28.46 9.29 -7.17
C ARG A 444 -28.06 10.66 -7.71
N ALA A 445 -28.36 11.71 -6.96
CA ALA A 445 -27.89 13.07 -7.21
C ALA A 445 -26.98 13.49 -6.04
N ASP A 446 -25.72 13.77 -6.34
CA ASP A 446 -24.69 14.17 -5.35
C ASP A 446 -24.27 15.62 -5.57
N ALA A 447 -24.13 16.39 -4.50
CA ALA A 447 -23.53 17.72 -4.49
C ALA A 447 -22.25 17.71 -3.66
N SER A 448 -21.17 18.27 -4.22
CA SER A 448 -19.86 18.41 -3.57
C SER A 448 -19.45 19.89 -3.47
N ILE A 449 -18.92 20.30 -2.31
CA ILE A 449 -18.36 21.65 -2.14
C ILE A 449 -17.03 21.88 -2.87
N ASN A 450 -16.43 20.83 -3.44
CA ASN A 450 -15.21 20.94 -4.20
C ASN A 450 -15.39 21.69 -5.52
N PHE A 451 -16.64 21.80 -6.00
CA PHE A 451 -17.03 22.48 -7.23
C PHE A 451 -17.82 23.78 -6.94
N LYS A 452 -17.77 24.71 -7.87
CA LYS A 452 -18.56 25.95 -7.78
C LYS A 452 -20.06 25.64 -7.69
N PRO A 453 -20.90 26.54 -7.14
CA PRO A 453 -22.32 26.28 -6.91
C PRO A 453 -23.09 25.75 -8.12
N GLU A 454 -22.81 26.25 -9.31
CA GLU A 454 -23.50 25.90 -10.57
C GLU A 454 -23.13 24.48 -11.06
N SER A 455 -21.93 23.98 -10.71
CA SER A 455 -21.38 22.68 -11.16
C SER A 455 -21.37 21.60 -10.07
N ARG A 456 -21.94 21.87 -8.88
CA ARG A 456 -21.89 20.97 -7.71
C ARG A 456 -22.66 19.68 -7.89
N TRP A 457 -23.76 19.72 -8.62
CA TRP A 457 -24.66 18.57 -8.72
C TRP A 457 -24.26 17.66 -9.85
N GLY A 458 -24.05 16.37 -9.52
CA GLY A 458 -23.94 15.29 -10.48
C GLY A 458 -25.09 14.31 -10.33
N PHE A 459 -25.62 13.78 -11.45
CA PHE A 459 -26.66 12.76 -11.47
C PHE A 459 -26.12 11.44 -12.02
N PHE A 460 -26.32 10.37 -11.27
CA PHE A 460 -25.70 9.07 -11.49
C PHE A 460 -26.75 7.95 -11.49
N PRO A 461 -27.38 7.68 -12.66
CA PRO A 461 -28.35 6.60 -12.81
C PRO A 461 -27.67 5.25 -13.06
N THR A 462 -28.31 4.18 -12.56
CA THR A 462 -27.93 2.79 -12.78
C THR A 462 -29.16 1.95 -13.03
N VAL A 463 -29.08 1.03 -14.01
CA VAL A 463 -30.11 0.05 -14.31
C VAL A 463 -29.50 -1.34 -14.22
N GLY A 464 -30.21 -2.26 -13.58
CA GLY A 464 -29.86 -3.66 -13.44
C GLY A 464 -30.96 -4.58 -13.93
N LEU A 465 -30.60 -5.61 -14.67
CA LEU A 465 -31.49 -6.67 -15.16
C LEU A 465 -30.99 -8.02 -14.68
N GLY A 466 -31.92 -8.91 -14.34
CA GLY A 466 -31.61 -10.27 -13.94
C GLY A 466 -32.64 -11.27 -14.45
N TRP A 467 -32.14 -12.42 -14.89
CA TRP A 467 -33.00 -13.53 -15.32
C TRP A 467 -32.52 -14.85 -14.70
N LYS A 468 -33.36 -15.46 -13.91
CA LYS A 468 -33.09 -16.76 -13.31
C LYS A 468 -33.58 -17.86 -14.22
N ILE A 469 -32.76 -18.22 -15.21
CA ILE A 469 -33.07 -19.21 -16.27
C ILE A 469 -33.38 -20.58 -15.68
N SER A 470 -32.70 -20.98 -14.62
CA SER A 470 -32.91 -22.27 -13.95
C SER A 470 -34.34 -22.50 -13.46
N ASP A 471 -35.15 -21.43 -13.31
CA ASP A 471 -36.52 -21.54 -12.85
C ASP A 471 -37.52 -21.63 -13.99
N GLU A 472 -37.06 -21.57 -15.27
CA GLU A 472 -37.90 -21.76 -16.45
C GLU A 472 -38.21 -23.24 -16.68
N ASN A 473 -39.44 -23.54 -17.16
CA ASN A 473 -39.86 -24.90 -17.36
C ASN A 473 -39.00 -25.65 -18.40
N PHE A 474 -38.61 -24.94 -19.48
CA PHE A 474 -37.74 -25.53 -20.50
C PHE A 474 -36.36 -25.91 -19.94
N PHE A 475 -35.86 -25.16 -18.96
CA PHE A 475 -34.58 -25.45 -18.37
C PHE A 475 -34.65 -26.54 -17.31
N LYS A 476 -35.63 -26.47 -16.40
CA LYS A 476 -35.82 -27.47 -15.32
C LYS A 476 -36.03 -28.87 -15.87
N ASN A 477 -36.74 -28.99 -16.97
CA ASN A 477 -37.09 -30.30 -17.53
C ASN A 477 -35.92 -30.96 -18.26
N ASN A 478 -34.91 -30.16 -18.70
CA ASN A 478 -33.85 -30.64 -19.57
C ASN A 478 -32.47 -30.66 -18.92
N VAL A 479 -32.25 -29.90 -17.81
CA VAL A 479 -30.93 -29.69 -17.22
C VAL A 479 -30.96 -29.97 -15.70
N GLY A 480 -30.90 -31.26 -15.35
CA GLY A 480 -31.03 -31.70 -13.95
C GLY A 480 -29.81 -31.47 -13.05
N PHE A 481 -28.63 -31.27 -13.63
CA PHE A 481 -27.39 -31.08 -12.84
C PHE A 481 -27.14 -29.62 -12.39
N VAL A 482 -27.88 -28.67 -12.97
CA VAL A 482 -27.83 -27.24 -12.63
C VAL A 482 -28.93 -26.93 -11.61
N ASN A 483 -28.53 -26.50 -10.43
CA ASN A 483 -29.46 -26.12 -9.35
C ASN A 483 -29.99 -24.71 -9.52
N THR A 484 -29.08 -23.79 -9.85
CA THR A 484 -29.40 -22.38 -10.09
C THR A 484 -28.55 -21.85 -11.24
N LEU A 485 -29.16 -21.09 -12.14
CA LEU A 485 -28.47 -20.29 -13.15
C LEU A 485 -29.21 -18.95 -13.27
N LYS A 486 -28.48 -17.86 -12.94
CA LYS A 486 -28.96 -16.50 -13.09
C LYS A 486 -28.01 -15.72 -13.97
N ILE A 487 -28.54 -15.09 -15.02
CA ILE A 487 -27.82 -14.09 -15.82
C ILE A 487 -28.19 -12.72 -15.27
N ARG A 488 -27.21 -11.81 -15.26
CA ARG A 488 -27.38 -10.43 -14.82
C ARG A 488 -26.64 -9.47 -15.77
N ALA A 489 -27.19 -8.27 -15.91
CA ALA A 489 -26.56 -7.18 -16.63
C ALA A 489 -26.81 -5.90 -15.87
N THR A 490 -25.79 -5.07 -15.71
CA THR A 490 -25.89 -3.74 -15.10
C THR A 490 -25.23 -2.70 -15.99
N TYR A 491 -25.87 -1.55 -16.11
CA TYR A 491 -25.31 -0.40 -16.80
C TYR A 491 -25.54 0.83 -15.92
N GLY A 492 -24.45 1.55 -15.59
CA GLY A 492 -24.55 2.68 -14.69
C GLY A 492 -23.49 3.74 -14.94
N LEU A 493 -23.84 4.95 -14.50
CA LEU A 493 -22.94 6.09 -14.41
C LEU A 493 -22.58 6.30 -12.95
N VAL A 494 -21.30 6.53 -12.67
CA VAL A 494 -20.79 6.93 -11.37
C VAL A 494 -19.89 8.16 -11.52
N GLY A 495 -19.87 9.02 -10.48
CA GLY A 495 -19.01 10.21 -10.42
C GLY A 495 -17.87 10.03 -9.44
N GLU A 496 -16.84 10.88 -9.53
CA GLU A 496 -15.75 11.03 -8.58
C GLU A 496 -15.50 12.51 -8.36
N ASP A 497 -15.36 12.96 -7.10
CA ASP A 497 -15.13 14.36 -6.71
C ASP A 497 -13.80 14.56 -5.98
N ARG A 498 -12.90 13.58 -6.02
CA ARG A 498 -11.58 13.65 -5.38
C ARG A 498 -10.65 14.56 -6.14
N VAL A 499 -10.80 15.83 -5.91
CA VAL A 499 -9.97 16.91 -6.41
C VAL A 499 -9.48 17.71 -5.20
N ALA A 500 -8.41 18.50 -5.37
CA ALA A 500 -7.99 19.42 -4.33
C ALA A 500 -9.15 20.35 -3.95
N ASN A 501 -9.37 20.55 -2.65
CA ASN A 501 -10.51 21.29 -2.14
C ASN A 501 -10.66 22.65 -2.82
N LYS A 502 -11.87 22.94 -3.34
CA LYS A 502 -12.26 24.24 -3.86
C LYS A 502 -11.27 24.78 -4.90
N THR A 503 -10.98 24.01 -5.94
CA THR A 503 -10.08 24.42 -7.06
C THR A 503 -10.52 25.69 -7.77
N TYR A 504 -11.78 26.06 -7.61
CA TYR A 504 -12.37 27.29 -8.19
C TYR A 504 -12.07 28.57 -7.40
N VAL A 505 -11.44 28.48 -6.23
CA VAL A 505 -11.11 29.62 -5.36
C VAL A 505 -9.65 30.00 -5.53
N THR A 506 -9.38 31.29 -5.73
CA THR A 506 -8.01 31.82 -5.69
C THR A 506 -7.42 31.63 -4.29
N ARG A 507 -6.26 31.04 -4.20
CA ARG A 507 -5.50 30.87 -2.97
C ARG A 507 -4.24 31.68 -3.02
N PHE A 508 -3.87 32.23 -1.88
CA PHE A 508 -2.65 33.00 -1.74
C PHE A 508 -1.68 32.27 -0.80
N THR A 509 -0.42 32.23 -1.20
CA THR A 509 0.70 31.81 -0.34
C THR A 509 1.49 33.03 0.07
N GLN A 510 1.94 33.08 1.31
CA GLN A 510 2.84 34.11 1.74
C GLN A 510 4.23 33.84 1.14
N THR A 511 4.77 34.84 0.44
CA THR A 511 6.12 34.79 -0.11
C THR A 511 7.00 35.82 0.60
N THR A 512 8.29 35.48 0.75
CA THR A 512 9.31 36.45 1.12
C THR A 512 9.92 37.02 -0.16
N GLY A 513 9.95 38.31 -0.35
CA GLY A 513 10.73 38.76 -1.46
C GLY A 513 10.43 40.05 -2.17
N TYR A 514 9.64 40.94 -1.60
CA TYR A 514 9.56 42.27 -2.12
C TYR A 514 10.45 43.19 -1.29
N LEU A 515 11.38 43.84 -1.96
CA LEU A 515 12.24 44.87 -1.37
C LEU A 515 11.59 46.24 -1.50
N PHE A 516 11.15 46.81 -0.40
CA PHE A 516 10.70 48.22 -0.34
C PHE A 516 11.82 49.04 0.32
N GLY A 517 12.56 49.82 -0.48
CA GLY A 517 13.79 50.43 -0.03
C GLY A 517 14.82 49.37 0.41
N ASN A 518 15.26 49.41 1.66
CA ASN A 518 16.21 48.42 2.23
C ASN A 518 15.51 47.34 3.08
N SER A 519 14.17 47.26 3.10
CA SER A 519 13.43 46.33 3.90
C SER A 519 12.76 45.25 3.05
N MET A 520 13.03 43.98 3.37
CA MET A 520 12.32 42.86 2.81
C MET A 520 10.91 42.81 3.38
N THR A 521 9.90 42.80 2.54
CA THR A 521 8.50 42.73 2.94
C THR A 521 7.85 41.45 2.41
N ASN A 522 7.07 40.78 3.25
CA ASN A 522 6.30 39.62 2.83
C ASN A 522 5.16 40.05 1.89
N GLY A 523 5.02 39.31 0.82
CA GLY A 523 3.93 39.44 -0.14
C GLY A 523 2.93 38.27 -0.07
N LEU A 524 1.82 38.44 -0.77
CA LEU A 524 0.87 37.35 -1.04
C LEU A 524 0.93 37.03 -2.54
N ASP A 525 1.20 35.78 -2.86
CA ASP A 525 1.28 35.31 -4.23
C ASP A 525 0.12 34.34 -4.51
N PRO A 526 -0.71 34.58 -5.56
CA PRO A 526 -1.71 33.61 -6.02
C PRO A 526 -1.05 32.45 -6.77
N ASN A 527 -0.42 31.58 -6.04
CA ASN A 527 0.48 30.54 -6.56
C ASN A 527 -0.17 29.60 -7.61
N ILE A 528 -1.48 29.35 -7.54
CA ILE A 528 -2.19 28.43 -8.43
C ILE A 528 -3.37 29.15 -9.09
N ALA A 529 -3.49 29.05 -10.41
CA ALA A 529 -4.63 29.57 -11.15
C ALA A 529 -5.94 28.85 -10.71
N PRO A 530 -7.02 29.57 -10.37
CA PRO A 530 -8.28 28.92 -10.06
C PRO A 530 -8.87 28.25 -11.30
N ASN A 531 -9.51 27.08 -11.14
CA ASN A 531 -10.31 26.45 -12.19
C ASN A 531 -11.79 26.45 -11.83
N PRO A 532 -12.59 27.43 -12.28
CA PRO A 532 -14.02 27.49 -12.00
C PRO A 532 -14.84 26.45 -12.80
N ASP A 533 -14.26 25.85 -13.84
CA ASP A 533 -14.95 24.90 -14.72
C ASP A 533 -14.75 23.44 -14.29
N ALA A 534 -13.99 23.21 -13.20
CA ALA A 534 -13.83 21.89 -12.63
C ALA A 534 -15.20 21.28 -12.27
N THR A 535 -15.42 20.04 -12.68
CA THR A 535 -16.64 19.27 -12.45
C THR A 535 -16.32 17.81 -12.16
N TRP A 536 -17.33 16.99 -11.98
CA TRP A 536 -17.24 15.56 -11.69
C TRP A 536 -16.45 14.79 -12.75
N GLU A 537 -15.49 13.97 -12.34
CA GLU A 537 -15.06 12.84 -13.17
C GLU A 537 -16.22 11.85 -13.29
N LYS A 538 -16.34 11.19 -14.44
CA LYS A 538 -17.46 10.28 -14.73
C LYS A 538 -16.96 8.95 -15.25
N ALA A 539 -17.63 7.88 -14.84
CA ALA A 539 -17.37 6.55 -15.36
C ALA A 539 -18.68 5.84 -15.75
N ARG A 540 -18.76 5.39 -17.01
CA ARG A 540 -19.83 4.50 -17.50
C ARG A 540 -19.33 3.08 -17.37
N THR A 541 -20.11 2.23 -16.70
CA THR A 541 -19.75 0.83 -16.50
C THR A 541 -20.86 -0.05 -17.02
N LEU A 542 -20.54 -0.95 -17.95
CA LEU A 542 -21.35 -2.09 -18.33
C LEU A 542 -20.76 -3.34 -17.68
N ASN A 543 -21.58 -4.11 -16.98
CA ASN A 543 -21.21 -5.41 -16.46
C ASN A 543 -22.27 -6.44 -16.88
N ILE A 544 -21.83 -7.57 -17.45
CA ILE A 544 -22.66 -8.72 -17.78
C ILE A 544 -22.07 -9.92 -17.08
N GLY A 545 -22.89 -10.63 -16.33
CA GLY A 545 -22.41 -11.77 -15.57
C GLY A 545 -23.43 -12.89 -15.44
N PHE A 546 -22.96 -14.02 -14.93
CA PHE A 546 -23.83 -15.10 -14.53
C PHE A 546 -23.38 -15.72 -13.21
N ASP A 547 -24.34 -16.24 -12.44
CA ASP A 547 -24.14 -17.01 -11.24
C ASP A 547 -24.78 -18.39 -11.42
N ALA A 548 -23.97 -19.42 -11.24
CA ALA A 548 -24.42 -20.79 -11.37
C ALA A 548 -24.11 -21.61 -10.12
N SER A 549 -25.03 -22.48 -9.74
CA SER A 549 -24.84 -23.51 -8.70
C SER A 549 -25.21 -24.86 -9.29
N LEU A 550 -24.29 -25.82 -9.21
CA LEU A 550 -24.36 -27.11 -9.85
C LEU A 550 -24.12 -28.25 -8.86
N LEU A 551 -24.40 -29.49 -9.28
CA LEU A 551 -24.07 -30.73 -8.56
C LEU A 551 -24.64 -30.73 -7.12
N LYS A 552 -25.91 -30.39 -6.96
CA LYS A 552 -26.57 -30.24 -5.64
C LYS A 552 -25.88 -29.18 -4.76
N ASN A 553 -25.56 -28.03 -5.35
CA ASN A 553 -24.89 -26.88 -4.72
C ASN A 553 -23.45 -27.15 -4.24
N LYS A 554 -22.80 -28.20 -4.75
CA LYS A 554 -21.39 -28.46 -4.42
C LYS A 554 -20.43 -27.61 -5.23
N LEU A 555 -20.80 -27.25 -6.47
CA LEU A 555 -20.02 -26.40 -7.36
C LEU A 555 -20.75 -25.07 -7.57
N THR A 556 -20.09 -23.98 -7.29
CA THR A 556 -20.55 -22.62 -7.56
C THR A 556 -19.61 -21.96 -8.57
N ILE A 557 -20.17 -21.25 -9.54
CA ILE A 557 -19.42 -20.51 -10.55
C ILE A 557 -20.07 -19.14 -10.67
N SER A 558 -19.27 -18.09 -10.57
CA SER A 558 -19.65 -16.73 -10.92
C SER A 558 -18.68 -16.19 -11.95
N ALA A 559 -19.20 -15.53 -12.98
CA ALA A 559 -18.39 -14.87 -13.98
C ALA A 559 -18.96 -13.49 -14.28
N ASP A 560 -18.07 -12.53 -14.41
CA ASP A 560 -18.36 -11.14 -14.75
C ASP A 560 -17.50 -10.70 -15.92
N PHE A 561 -18.10 -9.99 -16.85
CA PHE A 561 -17.47 -9.34 -17.99
C PHE A 561 -17.80 -7.86 -17.90
N TYR A 562 -16.80 -7.03 -17.73
CA TYR A 562 -17.01 -5.60 -17.55
C TYR A 562 -16.29 -4.77 -18.61
N HIS A 563 -16.91 -3.64 -18.92
CA HIS A 563 -16.32 -2.56 -19.71
C HIS A 563 -16.61 -1.24 -19.00
N ARG A 564 -15.57 -0.51 -18.69
CA ARG A 564 -15.64 0.78 -18.01
C ARG A 564 -14.95 1.85 -18.84
N TYR A 565 -15.66 2.93 -19.11
CA TYR A 565 -15.15 4.12 -19.76
C TYR A 565 -15.17 5.30 -18.79
N ASN A 566 -13.98 5.81 -18.46
CA ASN A 566 -13.81 6.99 -17.62
C ASN A 566 -13.58 8.20 -18.53
N TYR A 567 -14.27 9.28 -18.27
CA TYR A 567 -14.16 10.54 -19.00
C TYR A 567 -14.29 11.72 -18.07
N ASP A 568 -13.92 12.92 -18.53
CA ASP A 568 -13.76 14.10 -17.69
C ASP A 568 -12.79 13.86 -16.52
N VAL A 569 -11.79 12.97 -16.71
CA VAL A 569 -10.81 12.61 -15.68
C VAL A 569 -9.90 13.79 -15.41
N PHE A 570 -9.61 14.05 -14.14
CA PHE A 570 -8.73 15.14 -13.74
C PHE A 570 -7.31 14.90 -14.23
N ASN A 571 -6.79 15.85 -15.00
CA ASN A 571 -5.40 15.91 -15.43
C ASN A 571 -4.72 17.12 -14.80
N ALA A 572 -3.56 16.92 -14.20
CA ALA A 572 -2.70 18.01 -13.81
C ALA A 572 -2.09 18.62 -15.09
N LEU A 573 -2.20 19.92 -15.23
CA LEU A 573 -1.46 20.67 -16.23
C LEU A 573 0.00 20.77 -15.81
N ALA A 574 0.93 20.68 -16.75
CA ALA A 574 2.33 20.90 -16.44
C ALA A 574 2.58 22.38 -16.07
N ALA A 575 3.59 22.62 -15.26
CA ALA A 575 3.94 23.98 -14.80
C ALA A 575 4.14 24.97 -15.95
N ASN A 576 4.53 24.50 -17.14
CA ASN A 576 4.80 25.30 -18.33
C ASN A 576 3.58 25.46 -19.26
N ASP A 577 2.41 24.92 -18.91
CA ASP A 577 1.20 25.05 -19.73
C ASP A 577 0.55 26.44 -19.61
N LEU A 578 0.96 27.22 -18.60
CA LEU A 578 0.67 28.65 -18.52
C LEU A 578 1.90 29.47 -18.89
N PRO A 579 1.72 30.65 -19.49
CA PRO A 579 2.84 31.55 -19.74
C PRO A 579 3.59 31.87 -18.45
N ILE A 580 4.91 31.73 -18.44
CA ILE A 580 5.75 31.98 -17.25
C ILE A 580 5.57 33.40 -16.70
N THR A 581 5.16 34.33 -17.56
CA THR A 581 4.85 35.71 -17.21
C THR A 581 3.60 35.89 -16.35
N SER A 582 2.74 34.85 -16.26
CA SER A 582 1.57 34.84 -15.37
C SER A 582 1.97 34.72 -13.91
N GLY A 583 3.15 34.15 -13.61
CA GLY A 583 3.57 33.81 -12.24
C GLY A 583 2.72 32.72 -11.57
N LEU A 584 1.80 32.12 -12.29
CA LEU A 584 0.86 31.14 -11.75
C LEU A 584 1.24 29.70 -12.15
N GLN A 585 1.06 28.78 -11.25
CA GLN A 585 1.06 27.36 -11.58
C GLN A 585 -0.30 26.95 -12.18
N ALA A 586 -0.25 26.08 -13.16
CA ALA A 586 -1.46 25.55 -13.77
C ALA A 586 -2.21 24.63 -12.80
N ASN A 587 -3.54 24.67 -12.85
CA ASN A 587 -4.45 23.84 -12.05
C ASN A 587 -4.81 22.56 -12.80
N ILE A 588 -5.52 21.67 -12.14
CA ILE A 588 -6.12 20.48 -12.76
C ILE A 588 -7.30 20.86 -13.65
N VAL A 589 -7.52 20.07 -14.69
CA VAL A 589 -8.65 20.20 -15.63
C VAL A 589 -9.32 18.85 -15.87
N ASN A 590 -10.60 18.86 -16.23
CA ASN A 590 -11.36 17.69 -16.66
C ASN A 590 -11.10 17.42 -18.14
N TYR A 591 -10.14 16.55 -18.47
CA TYR A 591 -9.74 16.28 -19.85
C TYR A 591 -9.48 14.81 -20.15
N GLY A 592 -8.99 14.05 -19.17
CA GLY A 592 -8.54 12.67 -19.38
C GLY A 592 -9.66 11.71 -19.74
N GLU A 593 -9.32 10.71 -20.54
CA GLU A 593 -10.19 9.59 -20.87
C GLU A 593 -9.43 8.29 -20.79
N SER A 594 -10.07 7.26 -20.24
CA SER A 594 -9.50 5.92 -20.17
C SER A 594 -10.57 4.86 -20.25
N ILE A 595 -10.20 3.69 -20.78
CA ILE A 595 -11.03 2.51 -20.74
C ILE A 595 -10.36 1.40 -19.95
N SER A 596 -11.18 0.58 -19.31
CA SER A 596 -10.72 -0.67 -18.69
C SER A 596 -11.79 -1.74 -18.94
N TRP A 597 -11.33 -2.93 -19.27
CA TRP A 597 -12.21 -4.06 -19.52
C TRP A 597 -11.58 -5.35 -19.06
N GLY A 598 -12.40 -6.34 -18.78
CA GLY A 598 -11.90 -7.62 -18.32
C GLY A 598 -12.97 -8.61 -17.94
N SER A 599 -12.51 -9.72 -17.42
CA SER A 599 -13.33 -10.81 -16.93
C SER A 599 -12.87 -11.20 -15.54
N GLU A 600 -13.82 -11.41 -14.64
CA GLU A 600 -13.59 -11.94 -13.30
C GLU A 600 -14.33 -13.26 -13.14
N PHE A 601 -13.67 -14.25 -12.56
CA PHE A 601 -14.24 -15.56 -12.31
C PHE A 601 -14.07 -15.94 -10.85
N ALA A 602 -15.10 -16.54 -10.26
CA ALA A 602 -15.04 -17.17 -8.96
C ALA A 602 -15.62 -18.60 -9.07
N ILE A 603 -14.87 -19.58 -8.63
CA ILE A 603 -15.25 -21.00 -8.68
C ILE A 603 -15.08 -21.56 -7.28
N GLY A 604 -16.16 -22.09 -6.69
CA GLY A 604 -16.14 -22.73 -5.38
C GLY A 604 -16.59 -24.18 -5.50
N TYR A 605 -15.83 -25.10 -4.93
CA TYR A 605 -16.22 -26.50 -4.83
C TYR A 605 -16.13 -27.00 -3.38
N ARG A 606 -17.19 -27.66 -2.92
CA ARG A 606 -17.26 -28.24 -1.58
C ARG A 606 -17.70 -29.69 -1.67
N GLY A 607 -16.92 -30.58 -1.04
CA GLY A 607 -17.17 -32.02 -1.07
C GLY A 607 -16.73 -32.71 0.19
N ASN A 608 -17.30 -33.90 0.38
CA ASN A 608 -16.87 -34.84 1.42
C ASN A 608 -16.45 -36.14 0.73
N PHE A 609 -15.26 -36.64 1.03
CA PHE A 609 -14.83 -37.98 0.59
C PHE A 609 -15.56 -39.08 1.40
N ASN A 610 -15.76 -38.81 2.71
CA ASN A 610 -16.50 -39.67 3.63
C ASN A 610 -16.95 -38.84 4.84
N ARG A 611 -17.47 -39.52 5.91
CA ARG A 611 -17.95 -38.85 7.13
C ARG A 611 -16.86 -38.07 7.89
N ASN A 612 -15.58 -38.42 7.72
CA ASN A 612 -14.48 -37.81 8.46
C ASN A 612 -13.71 -36.81 7.66
N TRP A 613 -13.74 -36.87 6.31
CA TRP A 613 -12.99 -36.03 5.43
C TRP A 613 -13.88 -35.09 4.61
N GLY A 614 -13.67 -33.82 4.78
CA GLY A 614 -14.26 -32.78 3.96
C GLY A 614 -13.19 -31.90 3.30
N PHE A 615 -13.50 -31.34 2.14
CA PHE A 615 -12.63 -30.38 1.48
C PHE A 615 -13.43 -29.28 0.81
N ASN A 616 -12.83 -28.12 0.70
CA ASN A 616 -13.31 -27.02 -0.12
C ASN A 616 -12.15 -26.39 -0.89
N VAL A 617 -12.46 -25.97 -2.10
CA VAL A 617 -11.56 -25.20 -2.96
C VAL A 617 -12.36 -24.00 -3.45
N ASP A 618 -11.90 -22.82 -3.11
CA ASP A 618 -12.44 -21.57 -3.62
C ASP A 618 -11.33 -20.86 -4.42
N MET A 619 -11.58 -20.57 -5.68
CA MET A 619 -10.63 -19.97 -6.60
C MET A 619 -11.26 -18.73 -7.22
N ASN A 620 -10.53 -17.65 -7.26
CA ASN A 620 -10.87 -16.47 -8.06
C ASN A 620 -9.71 -16.15 -9.01
N PHE A 621 -10.04 -15.64 -10.17
CA PHE A 621 -9.04 -15.10 -11.10
C PHE A 621 -9.63 -13.99 -11.96
N THR A 622 -8.76 -13.09 -12.38
CA THR A 622 -9.11 -11.90 -13.16
C THR A 622 -8.17 -11.79 -14.35
N ILE A 623 -8.75 -11.47 -15.50
CA ILE A 623 -8.04 -11.07 -16.71
C ILE A 623 -8.50 -9.66 -17.01
N ALA A 624 -7.60 -8.68 -16.96
CA ALA A 624 -7.95 -7.29 -17.13
C ALA A 624 -6.97 -6.56 -18.06
N ASN A 625 -7.49 -5.58 -18.77
CA ASN A 625 -6.73 -4.63 -19.56
C ASN A 625 -7.23 -3.21 -19.31
N SER A 626 -6.38 -2.24 -19.61
CA SER A 626 -6.73 -0.83 -19.58
C SER A 626 -6.00 -0.09 -20.70
N GLU A 627 -6.60 1.00 -21.16
CA GLU A 627 -6.01 1.88 -22.15
C GLU A 627 -6.33 3.32 -21.77
N LEU A 628 -5.32 4.19 -21.87
CA LEU A 628 -5.46 5.62 -21.72
C LEU A 628 -5.77 6.20 -23.10
N LEU A 629 -7.00 6.69 -23.29
CA LEU A 629 -7.47 7.18 -24.59
C LEU A 629 -7.04 8.63 -24.84
N ASN A 630 -7.12 9.45 -23.79
CA ASN A 630 -6.83 10.86 -23.88
C ASN A 630 -6.15 11.37 -22.61
N GLN A 631 -5.08 12.14 -22.77
CA GLN A 631 -4.33 12.75 -21.68
C GLN A 631 -3.71 14.04 -22.19
N LEU A 632 -3.63 15.06 -21.32
CA LEU A 632 -2.87 16.25 -21.62
C LEU A 632 -1.37 15.94 -21.53
N TYR A 633 -0.68 16.21 -22.60
CA TYR A 633 0.78 16.23 -22.66
C TYR A 633 1.23 17.67 -22.78
N SER A 634 2.18 18.09 -21.95
CA SER A 634 2.83 19.37 -22.15
C SER A 634 3.51 19.39 -23.53
N PRO A 635 3.28 20.39 -24.37
CA PRO A 635 3.98 20.52 -25.66
C PRO A 635 5.51 20.53 -25.51
N VAL A 636 6.01 21.07 -24.39
CA VAL A 636 7.44 21.07 -24.08
C VAL A 636 7.93 19.68 -23.73
N ASN A 637 7.20 18.96 -22.89
CA ASN A 637 7.53 17.56 -22.56
C ASN A 637 7.32 16.64 -23.77
N PHE A 638 6.32 16.91 -24.61
CA PHE A 638 6.10 16.15 -25.83
C PHE A 638 7.21 16.40 -26.85
N GLY A 639 7.75 17.64 -26.96
CA GLY A 639 8.94 17.95 -27.76
C GLY A 639 10.20 17.29 -27.22
N MET A 640 10.39 17.24 -25.91
CA MET A 640 11.54 16.57 -25.26
C MET A 640 11.42 15.04 -25.27
N TYR A 641 10.24 14.50 -24.97
CA TYR A 641 9.99 13.06 -24.96
C TYR A 641 9.52 12.53 -26.30
N GLY A 642 8.87 13.38 -27.10
CA GLY A 642 8.40 13.05 -28.42
C GLY A 642 9.54 12.88 -29.42
N GLN A 643 10.60 13.62 -29.28
CA GLN A 643 11.80 13.43 -30.10
C GLN A 643 12.82 12.50 -29.47
N ASP A 644 12.81 12.34 -28.14
CA ASP A 644 13.93 11.75 -27.43
C ASP A 644 13.63 10.48 -26.65
N GLY A 645 12.42 10.05 -26.48
CA GLY A 645 12.15 8.87 -25.65
C GLY A 645 11.01 7.99 -26.13
N LEU A 646 9.84 8.55 -26.36
CA LEU A 646 8.66 7.78 -26.72
C LEU A 646 8.28 7.90 -28.20
N SER A 647 8.74 8.91 -28.90
CA SER A 647 8.40 9.15 -30.31
C SER A 647 9.20 8.28 -31.28
N ASN A 648 10.36 7.77 -30.88
CA ASN A 648 11.10 6.79 -31.67
C ASN A 648 10.44 5.41 -31.67
N VAL A 649 9.42 5.21 -30.85
CA VAL A 649 8.57 4.02 -30.90
C VAL A 649 7.56 4.15 -32.04
N ILE A 650 8.10 4.23 -33.23
CA ILE A 650 7.31 4.34 -34.46
C ILE A 650 6.28 3.19 -34.51
N GLY A 651 5.00 3.56 -34.61
CA GLY A 651 3.90 2.63 -34.82
C GLY A 651 3.32 1.99 -33.55
N LYS A 652 3.73 2.37 -32.33
CA LYS A 652 3.12 1.90 -31.07
C LYS A 652 2.47 3.07 -30.32
N ASP A 653 1.25 2.86 -29.89
CA ASP A 653 0.50 3.86 -29.13
C ASP A 653 0.97 3.89 -27.66
N PRO A 654 1.65 4.96 -27.20
CA PRO A 654 2.16 5.03 -25.83
C PRO A 654 1.05 5.01 -24.78
N ARG A 655 -0.20 5.25 -25.14
CA ARG A 655 -1.35 5.21 -24.22
C ARG A 655 -1.65 3.82 -23.68
N ARG A 656 -1.16 2.77 -24.35
CA ARG A 656 -1.33 1.37 -23.93
C ARG A 656 -0.26 0.87 -22.99
N TYR A 657 0.85 1.60 -22.89
CA TYR A 657 2.05 1.14 -22.22
C TYR A 657 2.43 2.08 -21.08
N ASN A 658 2.86 1.52 -19.98
CA ASN A 658 3.44 2.28 -18.88
C ASN A 658 4.97 2.40 -19.06
N GLY A 659 5.63 3.20 -18.23
CA GLY A 659 7.07 3.42 -18.29
C GLY A 659 7.91 2.13 -18.18
N ASN A 660 7.38 1.05 -17.58
CA ASN A 660 8.10 -0.22 -17.46
C ASN A 660 8.13 -1.03 -18.76
N ASN A 661 7.31 -0.68 -19.75
CA ASN A 661 7.35 -1.33 -21.06
C ASN A 661 8.51 -0.81 -21.93
N TYR A 662 9.07 0.36 -21.59
CA TYR A 662 10.10 1.04 -22.33
C TYR A 662 11.45 0.91 -21.65
N GLY A 663 12.51 0.88 -22.48
CA GLY A 663 13.87 0.79 -22.05
C GLY A 663 14.79 0.34 -23.18
N TYR A 664 15.96 -0.14 -22.83
CA TYR A 664 16.97 -0.58 -23.80
C TYR A 664 16.80 -2.04 -24.17
N ILE A 665 16.97 -2.37 -25.45
CA ILE A 665 17.08 -3.76 -25.92
C ILE A 665 18.54 -4.19 -25.75
N ALA A 666 18.81 -4.99 -24.72
CA ALA A 666 20.13 -5.59 -24.52
C ALA A 666 20.35 -6.72 -25.53
N THR A 667 21.50 -6.79 -26.13
CA THR A 667 21.89 -7.86 -27.07
C THR A 667 22.60 -8.98 -26.34
N ASP A 668 23.77 -8.72 -25.76
CA ASP A 668 24.52 -9.60 -24.85
C ASP A 668 25.67 -8.81 -24.19
N ILE A 669 26.37 -9.43 -23.25
CA ILE A 669 27.67 -8.94 -22.77
C ILE A 669 28.70 -9.12 -23.90
N ILE A 670 29.54 -8.13 -24.15
CA ILE A 670 30.69 -8.22 -25.09
C ILE A 670 31.71 -9.17 -24.45
N ARG A 671 31.76 -10.42 -24.90
CA ARG A 671 32.49 -11.47 -24.18
C ARG A 671 33.94 -11.64 -24.62
N SER A 672 34.29 -11.16 -25.81
CA SER A 672 35.62 -11.34 -26.38
C SER A 672 36.14 -10.10 -27.11
N GLN A 673 37.43 -10.00 -27.27
CA GLN A 673 38.07 -8.95 -28.06
C GLN A 673 37.59 -8.96 -29.52
N ALA A 674 37.40 -10.17 -30.10
CA ALA A 674 36.88 -10.28 -31.46
C ALA A 674 35.48 -9.68 -31.65
N GLU A 675 34.60 -9.86 -30.66
CA GLU A 675 33.26 -9.21 -30.67
C GLU A 675 33.40 -7.70 -30.58
N LEU A 676 34.24 -7.17 -29.69
CA LEU A 676 34.51 -5.75 -29.55
C LEU A 676 35.06 -5.17 -30.84
N ASP A 677 36.03 -5.82 -31.45
CA ASP A 677 36.64 -5.37 -32.71
C ASP A 677 35.61 -5.37 -33.84
N ALA A 678 34.68 -6.32 -33.88
CA ALA A 678 33.61 -6.37 -34.85
C ALA A 678 32.61 -5.20 -34.67
N ILE A 679 32.33 -4.79 -33.43
CA ILE A 679 31.48 -3.61 -33.12
C ILE A 679 32.20 -2.34 -33.60
N LEU A 680 33.46 -2.17 -33.22
CA LEU A 680 34.26 -1.00 -33.55
C LEU A 680 34.62 -0.90 -35.06
N ALA A 681 34.72 -2.04 -35.75
CA ALA A 681 34.89 -2.06 -37.20
C ALA A 681 33.66 -1.49 -37.93
N LYS A 682 32.47 -1.71 -37.40
CA LYS A 682 31.21 -1.13 -37.93
C LYS A 682 31.10 0.37 -37.62
N ASN A 683 31.47 0.77 -36.40
CA ASN A 683 31.47 2.16 -35.98
C ASN A 683 32.64 2.42 -35.00
N PRO A 684 33.73 3.02 -35.47
CA PRO A 684 34.91 3.33 -34.64
C PRO A 684 34.62 4.30 -33.47
N ASN A 685 33.53 5.07 -33.56
CA ASN A 685 33.11 6.05 -32.56
C ASN A 685 31.95 5.55 -31.70
N PHE A 686 31.65 4.26 -31.74
CA PHE A 686 30.59 3.67 -30.95
C PHE A 686 30.80 3.90 -29.45
N THR A 687 29.75 4.33 -28.76
CA THR A 687 29.76 4.56 -27.30
C THR A 687 28.53 3.98 -26.62
N ILE A 688 28.70 3.57 -25.37
CA ILE A 688 27.63 3.11 -24.49
C ILE A 688 27.63 4.04 -23.28
N ASN A 689 26.57 4.82 -23.11
CA ASN A 689 26.43 5.84 -22.06
C ASN A 689 27.67 6.75 -21.99
N ASN A 690 28.05 7.31 -23.14
CA ASN A 690 29.21 8.17 -23.34
C ASN A 690 30.59 7.53 -23.04
N GLN A 691 30.67 6.21 -22.88
CA GLN A 691 31.92 5.48 -22.67
C GLN A 691 32.26 4.62 -23.90
N LYS A 692 33.53 4.50 -24.20
CA LYS A 692 33.98 3.53 -25.21
C LYS A 692 33.70 2.10 -24.73
N PRO A 693 33.09 1.24 -25.55
CA PRO A 693 32.81 -0.11 -25.17
C PRO A 693 34.10 -0.90 -24.84
N GLN A 694 33.97 -1.80 -23.89
CA GLN A 694 35.07 -2.70 -23.49
C GLN A 694 34.55 -4.12 -23.39
N VAL A 695 35.43 -5.08 -23.45
CA VAL A 695 35.07 -6.47 -23.18
C VAL A 695 34.54 -6.58 -21.75
N GLY A 696 33.39 -7.26 -21.59
CA GLY A 696 32.66 -7.36 -20.34
C GLY A 696 31.54 -6.34 -20.17
N PHE A 697 31.42 -5.32 -21.04
CA PHE A 697 30.30 -4.39 -21.01
C PHE A 697 29.05 -5.01 -21.62
N MET A 698 27.89 -4.64 -21.10
CA MET A 698 26.61 -4.95 -21.73
C MET A 698 26.46 -4.15 -23.00
N ASN A 699 26.14 -4.81 -24.11
CA ASN A 699 25.84 -4.19 -25.38
C ASN A 699 24.32 -4.07 -25.59
N TYR A 700 23.92 -3.05 -26.32
CA TYR A 700 22.54 -2.72 -26.60
C TYR A 700 22.31 -2.48 -28.07
N GLN A 701 21.07 -2.59 -28.50
CA GLN A 701 20.67 -2.26 -29.86
C GLN A 701 20.65 -0.75 -30.05
N ASP A 702 21.38 -0.27 -31.01
CA ASP A 702 21.34 1.11 -31.51
C ASP A 702 20.07 1.26 -32.37
N ILE A 703 19.05 1.92 -31.80
CA ILE A 703 17.72 2.01 -32.41
C ILE A 703 17.67 3.09 -33.46
N ASN A 704 18.33 4.21 -33.22
CA ASN A 704 18.34 5.36 -34.13
C ASN A 704 19.48 5.31 -35.18
N GLY A 705 20.46 4.37 -35.01
CA GLY A 705 21.57 4.15 -35.95
C GLY A 705 22.66 5.22 -35.89
N ASP A 706 22.74 6.02 -34.82
CA ASP A 706 23.71 7.10 -34.71
C ASP A 706 25.08 6.66 -34.14
N GLY A 707 25.19 5.42 -33.73
CA GLY A 707 26.39 4.83 -33.16
C GLY A 707 26.65 5.18 -31.70
N LYS A 708 25.65 5.66 -31.00
CA LYS A 708 25.70 5.93 -29.56
C LYS A 708 24.53 5.26 -28.87
N ILE A 709 24.78 4.56 -27.80
CA ILE A 709 23.71 4.06 -26.96
C ILE A 709 23.46 5.09 -25.84
N ASP A 710 22.36 5.81 -25.97
CA ASP A 710 21.92 6.83 -25.01
C ASP A 710 20.38 6.86 -24.88
N ASP A 711 19.81 7.88 -24.23
CA ASP A 711 18.36 7.93 -23.97
C ASP A 711 17.50 7.93 -25.25
N ARG A 712 18.09 8.19 -26.43
CA ARG A 712 17.40 8.13 -27.72
C ARG A 712 17.20 6.71 -28.24
N ASP A 713 17.84 5.70 -27.61
CA ASP A 713 17.67 4.29 -27.92
C ASP A 713 16.63 3.61 -27.02
N VAL A 714 15.99 4.37 -26.14
CA VAL A 714 14.88 3.85 -25.33
C VAL A 714 13.71 3.53 -26.26
N THR A 715 13.27 2.28 -26.23
CA THR A 715 12.20 1.76 -27.09
C THR A 715 11.25 0.84 -26.35
N LEU A 716 10.18 0.39 -27.00
CA LEU A 716 9.27 -0.60 -26.46
C LEU A 716 9.96 -1.96 -26.33
N MET A 717 10.22 -2.40 -25.10
CA MET A 717 10.82 -3.72 -24.82
C MET A 717 9.79 -4.84 -24.83
N PHE A 718 8.61 -4.58 -24.29
CA PHE A 718 7.56 -5.59 -24.08
C PHE A 718 6.17 -5.00 -24.29
N ASP A 719 5.30 -5.74 -24.97
CA ASP A 719 3.89 -5.37 -25.13
C ASP A 719 3.13 -5.42 -23.79
N ARG A 720 3.62 -6.24 -22.85
CA ARG A 720 2.99 -6.39 -21.54
C ARG A 720 4.01 -6.68 -20.45
N THR A 721 4.02 -5.86 -19.40
CA THR A 721 4.81 -6.10 -18.17
C THR A 721 3.94 -6.57 -17.01
N THR A 722 2.65 -6.24 -16.99
CA THR A 722 1.72 -6.71 -15.97
C THR A 722 1.39 -8.19 -16.13
N SER A 723 1.09 -8.89 -15.05
CA SER A 723 0.66 -10.29 -15.09
C SER A 723 -0.56 -10.49 -15.99
N VAL A 724 -0.57 -11.58 -16.74
CA VAL A 724 -1.68 -11.93 -17.64
C VAL A 724 -2.89 -12.38 -16.82
N VAL A 725 -2.67 -13.25 -15.84
CA VAL A 725 -3.71 -13.78 -14.96
C VAL A 725 -3.18 -13.84 -13.53
N GLY A 726 -4.02 -13.41 -12.58
CA GLY A 726 -3.77 -13.60 -11.15
C GLY A 726 -4.84 -14.50 -10.54
N PHE A 727 -4.41 -15.52 -9.79
CA PHE A 727 -5.27 -16.45 -9.08
C PHE A 727 -5.16 -16.23 -7.58
N GLY A 728 -6.30 -16.15 -6.90
CA GLY A 728 -6.42 -16.35 -5.47
C GLY A 728 -7.06 -17.71 -5.21
N ILE A 729 -6.38 -18.60 -4.51
CA ILE A 729 -6.85 -19.95 -4.25
C ILE A 729 -6.93 -20.17 -2.75
N THR A 730 -8.10 -20.53 -2.26
CA THR A 730 -8.31 -20.95 -0.87
C THR A 730 -8.59 -22.46 -0.86
N LEU A 731 -7.72 -23.20 -0.17
CA LEU A 731 -7.88 -24.64 0.04
C LEU A 731 -8.25 -24.89 1.50
N GLY A 732 -9.27 -25.68 1.73
CA GLY A 732 -9.65 -26.13 3.06
C GLY A 732 -9.78 -27.65 3.10
N VAL A 733 -9.18 -28.28 4.10
CA VAL A 733 -9.29 -29.71 4.37
C VAL A 733 -9.72 -29.90 5.83
N THR A 734 -10.75 -30.68 6.03
CA THR A 734 -11.25 -31.03 7.36
C THR A 734 -11.10 -32.56 7.57
N TYR A 735 -10.48 -32.93 8.66
CA TYR A 735 -10.39 -34.33 9.10
C TYR A 735 -10.83 -34.45 10.56
N LYS A 736 -12.02 -34.97 10.79
CA LYS A 736 -12.64 -35.00 12.12
C LYS A 736 -12.61 -33.59 12.76
N GLU A 737 -11.92 -33.43 13.88
CA GLU A 737 -11.79 -32.19 14.64
C GLU A 737 -10.72 -31.24 14.10
N PHE A 738 -9.88 -31.70 13.19
CA PHE A 738 -8.82 -30.88 12.55
C PHE A 738 -9.33 -30.18 11.31
N LYS A 739 -8.95 -28.92 11.14
CA LYS A 739 -9.18 -28.14 9.92
C LYS A 739 -7.90 -27.43 9.52
N LEU A 740 -7.43 -27.68 8.31
CA LEU A 740 -6.38 -26.92 7.64
C LEU A 740 -7.04 -26.02 6.60
N GLN A 741 -6.69 -24.75 6.61
CA GLN A 741 -7.09 -23.78 5.59
C GLN A 741 -5.87 -23.00 5.14
N THR A 742 -5.70 -22.81 3.83
CA THR A 742 -4.57 -22.07 3.27
C THR A 742 -5.01 -21.20 2.10
N ASN A 743 -4.36 -20.05 1.96
CA ASN A 743 -4.53 -19.15 0.82
C ASN A 743 -3.23 -19.09 0.02
N ILE A 744 -3.37 -19.35 -1.28
CA ILE A 744 -2.29 -19.34 -2.25
C ILE A 744 -2.55 -18.21 -3.25
N ASN A 745 -1.54 -17.41 -3.52
CA ASN A 745 -1.56 -16.42 -4.60
C ASN A 745 -0.65 -16.91 -5.72
N LEU A 746 -1.22 -17.04 -6.93
CA LEU A 746 -0.48 -17.40 -8.13
C LEU A 746 -0.66 -16.28 -9.16
N ARG A 747 0.42 -15.77 -9.70
CA ARG A 747 0.43 -14.83 -10.82
C ARG A 747 1.19 -15.46 -11.97
N LEU A 748 0.63 -15.36 -13.18
CA LEU A 748 1.21 -15.94 -14.38
C LEU A 748 1.53 -14.86 -15.41
N GLY A 749 2.70 -14.96 -15.99
CA GLY A 749 3.16 -14.11 -17.08
C GLY A 749 3.47 -12.67 -16.64
N GLY A 750 3.75 -11.83 -17.62
CA GLY A 750 4.27 -10.48 -17.42
C GLY A 750 5.78 -10.45 -17.22
N LYS A 751 6.32 -9.27 -16.95
CA LYS A 751 7.73 -9.04 -16.70
C LYS A 751 7.95 -8.27 -15.42
N THR A 752 8.92 -8.64 -14.64
CA THR A 752 9.43 -7.86 -13.52
C THR A 752 10.91 -7.59 -13.73
N PHE A 753 11.42 -6.55 -13.09
CA PHE A 753 12.79 -6.10 -13.29
C PHE A 753 13.56 -6.21 -11.99
N TYR A 754 14.86 -6.45 -12.10
CA TYR A 754 15.76 -6.18 -11.01
C TYR A 754 15.64 -4.71 -10.63
N ASP A 755 15.50 -4.40 -9.35
CA ASP A 755 15.35 -3.01 -8.91
C ASP A 755 16.63 -2.20 -9.08
N SER A 756 16.50 -0.86 -9.09
CA SER A 756 17.60 0.06 -9.40
C SER A 756 18.79 -0.08 -8.45
N GLU A 757 18.56 -0.39 -7.17
CA GLU A 757 19.66 -0.60 -6.22
C GLU A 757 20.35 -1.94 -6.45
N ALA A 758 19.59 -2.98 -6.76
CA ALA A 758 20.13 -4.31 -7.02
C ALA A 758 21.00 -4.36 -8.29
N ARG A 759 20.71 -3.52 -9.28
CA ARG A 759 21.50 -3.43 -10.53
C ARG A 759 22.86 -2.76 -10.36
N LYS A 760 23.07 -2.02 -9.27
CA LYS A 760 24.33 -1.36 -9.00
C LYS A 760 25.40 -2.38 -8.58
N ALA A 761 26.55 -2.31 -9.21
CA ALA A 761 27.73 -3.06 -8.78
C ALA A 761 28.23 -2.56 -7.42
N PRO A 762 29.01 -3.37 -6.67
CA PRO A 762 29.57 -2.94 -5.40
C PRO A 762 30.58 -1.79 -5.60
N THR A 763 30.67 -0.90 -4.60
CA THR A 763 31.65 0.18 -4.53
C THR A 763 32.42 0.10 -3.21
N THR A 764 33.43 0.93 -3.01
CA THR A 764 34.17 0.99 -1.71
C THR A 764 33.26 1.34 -0.52
N THR A 765 32.11 1.95 -0.77
CA THR A 765 31.18 2.42 0.25
C THR A 765 29.82 1.72 0.21
N GLN A 766 29.57 0.86 -0.79
CA GLN A 766 28.28 0.21 -0.94
C GLN A 766 28.46 -1.25 -1.37
N ASN A 767 27.88 -2.16 -0.60
CA ASN A 767 27.76 -3.57 -0.91
C ASN A 767 26.66 -3.79 -1.99
N ALA A 768 26.59 -4.97 -2.55
CA ALA A 768 25.65 -5.36 -3.61
C ALA A 768 25.09 -6.77 -3.34
N PRO A 769 23.98 -7.15 -4.02
CA PRO A 769 23.48 -8.52 -3.96
C PRO A 769 24.55 -9.55 -4.32
N ALA A 770 24.52 -10.69 -3.66
CA ALA A 770 25.51 -11.76 -3.82
C ALA A 770 25.67 -12.28 -5.27
N TYR A 771 24.65 -12.11 -6.13
CA TYR A 771 24.74 -12.55 -7.53
C TYR A 771 25.80 -11.79 -8.34
N TRP A 772 26.24 -10.60 -7.89
CA TRP A 772 27.34 -9.86 -8.52
C TRP A 772 28.67 -10.62 -8.47
N ALA A 773 28.81 -11.64 -7.62
CA ALA A 773 29.96 -12.54 -7.64
C ALA A 773 30.13 -13.26 -9.00
N ASP A 774 29.02 -13.44 -9.75
CA ASP A 774 29.04 -14.02 -11.12
C ASP A 774 29.10 -12.91 -12.19
N SER A 775 29.94 -11.89 -11.98
CA SER A 775 30.24 -10.86 -12.98
C SER A 775 31.37 -11.25 -13.91
N TRP A 776 31.32 -10.68 -15.12
CA TRP A 776 32.30 -10.95 -16.14
C TRP A 776 33.72 -10.59 -15.71
N SER A 777 34.64 -11.48 -15.98
CA SER A 777 36.10 -11.29 -15.89
C SER A 777 36.80 -12.16 -16.95
N PRO A 778 38.10 -11.95 -17.25
CA PRO A 778 38.84 -12.82 -18.13
C PRO A 778 38.84 -14.30 -17.70
N GLU A 779 38.77 -14.57 -16.37
CA GLU A 779 38.70 -15.91 -15.79
C GLU A 779 37.26 -16.46 -15.79
N ASN A 780 36.26 -15.62 -15.94
CA ASN A 780 34.83 -15.98 -16.02
C ASN A 780 34.15 -15.32 -17.24
N PRO A 781 34.56 -15.66 -18.48
CA PRO A 781 34.04 -15.02 -19.68
C PRO A 781 32.55 -15.35 -19.93
N ASN A 782 32.01 -16.41 -19.34
CA ASN A 782 30.63 -16.86 -19.48
C ASN A 782 29.72 -16.39 -18.31
N ALA A 783 30.17 -15.43 -17.52
CA ALA A 783 29.40 -14.86 -16.42
C ALA A 783 28.02 -14.38 -16.86
N LYS A 784 27.09 -14.38 -15.92
CA LYS A 784 25.70 -13.93 -16.15
C LYS A 784 25.54 -12.42 -16.10
N PHE A 785 26.42 -11.72 -15.40
CA PHE A 785 26.35 -10.28 -15.20
C PHE A 785 27.55 -9.58 -15.85
N PRO A 786 27.36 -8.32 -16.28
CA PRO A 786 28.44 -7.56 -16.90
C PRO A 786 29.58 -7.29 -15.91
N ARG A 787 30.63 -6.74 -16.39
CA ARG A 787 31.78 -6.23 -15.63
C ARG A 787 31.29 -5.25 -14.55
N VAL A 788 31.90 -5.26 -13.38
CA VAL A 788 31.51 -4.44 -12.22
C VAL A 788 31.62 -2.93 -12.47
N ASP A 789 32.45 -2.50 -13.40
CA ASP A 789 32.64 -1.12 -13.80
C ASP A 789 31.95 -0.76 -15.13
N ALA A 790 31.14 -1.67 -15.69
CA ALA A 790 30.37 -1.41 -16.88
C ALA A 790 29.37 -0.25 -16.67
N PRO A 791 29.16 0.59 -17.68
CA PRO A 791 28.20 1.68 -17.58
C PRO A 791 26.78 1.13 -17.33
N LEU A 792 26.09 1.76 -16.39
CA LEU A 792 24.72 1.40 -16.02
C LEU A 792 23.76 2.51 -16.44
N PHE A 793 22.70 2.13 -17.13
CA PHE A 793 21.58 3.02 -17.40
C PHE A 793 20.58 3.01 -16.25
N THR A 794 20.00 4.18 -15.96
CA THR A 794 18.92 4.30 -14.96
C THR A 794 17.62 3.66 -15.45
N SER A 795 17.35 3.76 -16.75
CA SER A 795 16.19 3.13 -17.41
C SER A 795 16.29 1.61 -17.40
N ASN A 796 15.17 0.94 -17.54
CA ASN A 796 15.10 -0.51 -17.65
C ASN A 796 15.75 -1.03 -18.93
N SER A 797 16.11 -2.31 -18.94
CA SER A 797 16.51 -3.00 -20.16
C SER A 797 16.00 -4.44 -20.17
N THR A 798 15.99 -5.05 -21.35
CA THR A 798 15.59 -6.45 -21.49
C THR A 798 16.50 -7.41 -20.71
N PHE A 799 17.76 -7.05 -20.47
CA PHE A 799 18.71 -7.81 -19.66
C PHE A 799 18.24 -7.97 -18.20
N TRP A 800 17.72 -6.90 -17.61
CA TRP A 800 17.27 -6.90 -16.22
C TRP A 800 15.83 -7.37 -16.03
N ALA A 801 15.16 -7.79 -17.11
CA ALA A 801 13.79 -8.28 -17.08
C ALA A 801 13.77 -9.80 -16.88
N VAL A 802 12.89 -10.25 -16.00
CA VAL A 802 12.61 -11.68 -15.79
C VAL A 802 11.10 -11.93 -15.89
N ASP A 803 10.72 -13.18 -16.14
CA ASP A 803 9.30 -13.57 -16.08
C ASP A 803 8.74 -13.31 -14.69
N ALA A 804 7.57 -12.65 -14.61
CA ALA A 804 6.95 -12.24 -13.35
C ALA A 804 6.09 -13.33 -12.69
N THR A 805 6.11 -14.56 -13.23
CA THR A 805 5.35 -15.67 -12.65
C THR A 805 5.78 -15.91 -11.20
N MET A 806 4.79 -15.91 -10.31
CA MET A 806 5.01 -16.01 -8.88
C MET A 806 3.94 -16.88 -8.24
N CYS A 807 4.35 -17.73 -7.29
CA CYS A 807 3.46 -18.54 -6.46
C CYS A 807 3.84 -18.41 -4.99
N ARG A 808 2.87 -18.03 -4.15
CA ARG A 808 3.09 -17.85 -2.72
C ARG A 808 1.95 -18.43 -1.88
N ILE A 809 2.30 -19.12 -0.81
CA ILE A 809 1.40 -19.45 0.29
C ILE A 809 1.36 -18.23 1.21
N ASN A 810 0.28 -17.41 1.09
CA ASN A 810 0.13 -16.20 1.87
C ASN A 810 -0.15 -16.52 3.33
N ASN A 811 -1.09 -17.41 3.59
CA ASN A 811 -1.38 -17.86 4.95
C ASN A 811 -1.79 -19.34 4.99
N ALA A 812 -1.61 -19.94 6.14
CA ALA A 812 -2.19 -21.24 6.49
C ALA A 812 -2.58 -21.24 7.96
N VAL A 813 -3.71 -21.87 8.27
CA VAL A 813 -4.21 -22.03 9.62
C VAL A 813 -4.57 -23.49 9.82
N LEU A 814 -3.89 -24.15 10.75
CA LEU A 814 -4.27 -25.46 11.26
C LEU A 814 -5.01 -25.26 12.58
N SER A 815 -6.23 -25.73 12.67
CA SER A 815 -7.04 -25.65 13.88
C SER A 815 -7.53 -27.01 14.33
N TYR A 816 -7.59 -27.18 15.65
CA TYR A 816 -8.17 -28.35 16.34
C TYR A 816 -9.33 -27.89 17.22
N SER A 817 -10.51 -28.43 16.98
CA SER A 817 -11.70 -28.15 17.78
C SER A 817 -11.87 -29.24 18.85
N LEU A 818 -12.07 -28.86 20.10
CA LEU A 818 -12.26 -29.83 21.18
C LEU A 818 -13.50 -30.65 20.90
N PRO A 819 -13.43 -32.01 20.93
CA PRO A 819 -14.60 -32.88 20.74
C PRO A 819 -15.72 -32.57 21.74
N LYS A 820 -16.97 -32.70 21.32
CA LYS A 820 -18.14 -32.34 22.12
C LYS A 820 -18.16 -33.06 23.49
N LYS A 821 -17.76 -34.32 23.56
CA LYS A 821 -17.66 -35.09 24.82
C LYS A 821 -16.73 -34.42 25.85
N LEU A 822 -15.61 -33.89 25.40
CA LEU A 822 -14.65 -33.18 26.26
C LEU A 822 -15.13 -31.79 26.60
N SER A 823 -15.71 -31.09 25.62
CA SER A 823 -16.26 -29.75 25.84
C SER A 823 -17.39 -29.76 26.89
N ASP A 824 -18.29 -30.74 26.84
CA ASP A 824 -19.36 -30.90 27.82
C ASP A 824 -18.80 -31.25 29.22
N LYS A 825 -17.75 -32.10 29.28
CA LYS A 825 -17.07 -32.45 30.53
C LYS A 825 -16.44 -31.24 31.23
N TYR A 826 -15.83 -30.35 30.46
CA TYR A 826 -15.16 -29.14 31.00
C TYR A 826 -16.07 -27.91 31.03
N LYS A 827 -17.36 -28.06 30.69
CA LYS A 827 -18.32 -26.95 30.59
C LYS A 827 -17.84 -25.80 29.67
N LEU A 828 -17.07 -26.12 28.65
CA LEU A 828 -16.57 -25.22 27.61
C LEU A 828 -17.34 -25.50 26.31
N PRO A 829 -18.41 -24.77 25.99
CA PRO A 829 -19.24 -25.02 24.80
C PRO A 829 -18.46 -25.09 23.49
N SER A 830 -17.39 -24.33 23.36
CA SER A 830 -16.42 -24.50 22.27
C SER A 830 -15.03 -24.08 22.68
N LEU A 831 -14.05 -24.92 22.38
CA LEU A 831 -12.64 -24.59 22.49
C LEU A 831 -11.95 -24.99 21.19
N ARG A 832 -11.22 -24.05 20.59
CA ARG A 832 -10.42 -24.29 19.38
C ARG A 832 -9.01 -23.80 19.60
N LEU A 833 -8.04 -24.68 19.39
CA LEU A 833 -6.63 -24.34 19.33
C LEU A 833 -6.24 -24.12 17.88
N MET A 834 -5.31 -23.20 17.60
CA MET A 834 -4.85 -22.92 16.25
C MET A 834 -3.36 -22.61 16.21
N ILE A 835 -2.76 -23.04 15.11
CA ILE A 835 -1.44 -22.57 14.66
C ILE A 835 -1.67 -21.88 13.33
N SER A 836 -1.19 -20.66 13.20
CA SER A 836 -1.32 -19.90 11.96
C SER A 836 0.02 -19.34 11.51
N GLY A 837 0.16 -19.20 10.23
CA GLY A 837 1.31 -18.52 9.62
C GLY A 837 0.89 -17.62 8.50
N THR A 838 1.56 -16.46 8.39
CA THR A 838 1.39 -15.51 7.29
C THR A 838 2.69 -15.37 6.52
N ASN A 839 2.59 -15.10 5.22
CA ASN A 839 3.73 -15.01 4.29
C ASN A 839 4.67 -16.23 4.37
N LEU A 840 4.08 -17.42 4.44
CA LEU A 840 4.77 -18.64 4.84
C LEU A 840 5.87 -19.06 3.88
N TRP A 841 5.56 -19.07 2.60
CA TRP A 841 6.51 -19.59 1.62
C TRP A 841 6.23 -19.06 0.21
N THR A 842 7.26 -18.54 -0.44
CA THR A 842 7.24 -18.19 -1.86
C THR A 842 7.79 -19.39 -2.65
N ILE A 843 6.87 -20.17 -3.24
CA ILE A 843 7.20 -21.41 -3.99
C ILE A 843 7.92 -21.07 -5.29
N ILE A 844 7.40 -20.05 -6.01
CA ILE A 844 8.00 -19.52 -7.23
C ILE A 844 8.33 -18.06 -6.96
N ASN A 845 9.62 -17.74 -6.96
CA ASN A 845 10.12 -16.38 -6.79
C ASN A 845 10.91 -15.98 -8.05
N PRO A 846 10.41 -15.01 -8.84
CA PRO A 846 11.11 -14.52 -10.02
C PRO A 846 12.40 -13.76 -9.67
N LEU A 847 12.43 -13.12 -8.49
CA LEU A 847 13.56 -12.31 -8.02
C LEU A 847 14.27 -13.02 -6.86
N LYS A 848 15.07 -14.03 -7.16
CA LYS A 848 15.69 -14.93 -6.17
C LYS A 848 16.51 -14.21 -5.09
N TYR A 849 16.98 -12.99 -5.35
CA TYR A 849 17.80 -12.21 -4.44
C TYR A 849 17.01 -11.44 -3.36
N LYS A 850 15.68 -11.35 -3.49
CA LYS A 850 14.78 -10.68 -2.54
C LYS A 850 13.39 -11.30 -2.50
N ASP A 851 12.56 -10.87 -1.57
CA ASP A 851 11.11 -11.16 -1.61
C ASP A 851 10.46 -10.37 -2.77
N PRO A 852 9.64 -11.00 -3.62
CA PRO A 852 9.05 -10.35 -4.81
C PRO A 852 8.07 -9.23 -4.47
N TYR A 853 7.57 -9.17 -3.23
CA TYR A 853 6.70 -8.07 -2.76
C TYR A 853 7.45 -6.90 -2.14
N THR A 854 8.76 -7.04 -1.88
CA THR A 854 9.59 -5.92 -1.41
C THR A 854 9.90 -5.00 -2.59
N GLY A 855 9.73 -3.70 -2.44
CA GLY A 855 10.04 -2.71 -3.47
C GLY A 855 11.50 -2.79 -3.91
N ASN A 856 12.43 -2.17 -3.19
CA ASN A 856 13.87 -2.35 -3.38
C ASN A 856 14.40 -3.46 -2.48
N PHE A 857 15.48 -4.14 -2.88
CA PHE A 857 16.01 -5.29 -2.16
C PHE A 857 16.52 -4.96 -0.75
N ALA A 858 16.95 -3.74 -0.54
CA ALA A 858 17.47 -3.26 0.73
C ALA A 858 16.42 -2.51 1.60
N ASN A 859 15.13 -2.57 1.24
CA ASN A 859 14.05 -2.02 2.06
C ASN A 859 13.70 -2.96 3.21
N TYR A 860 12.84 -2.49 4.12
CA TYR A 860 12.30 -3.32 5.20
C TYR A 860 11.70 -4.61 4.63
N PRO A 861 12.13 -5.80 5.08
CA PRO A 861 11.72 -7.06 4.48
C PRO A 861 10.26 -7.38 4.77
N ILE A 862 9.64 -8.13 3.87
CA ILE A 862 8.34 -8.76 4.14
C ILE A 862 8.51 -9.76 5.29
N LEU A 863 7.66 -9.67 6.29
CA LEU A 863 7.74 -10.53 7.47
C LEU A 863 6.88 -11.78 7.30
N ARG A 864 7.44 -12.91 7.71
CA ARG A 864 6.74 -14.15 7.97
C ARG A 864 6.42 -14.21 9.46
N THR A 865 5.13 -14.34 9.79
CA THR A 865 4.70 -14.46 11.19
C THR A 865 4.13 -15.85 11.43
N ILE A 866 4.56 -16.50 12.51
CA ILE A 866 4.00 -17.77 12.99
C ILE A 866 3.38 -17.52 14.36
N SER A 867 2.13 -17.92 14.53
CA SER A 867 1.37 -17.68 15.76
C SER A 867 0.66 -18.93 16.25
N VAL A 868 0.55 -19.06 17.55
CA VAL A 868 -0.31 -20.03 18.23
C VAL A 868 -1.44 -19.29 18.93
N GLY A 869 -2.65 -19.84 18.87
CA GLY A 869 -3.81 -19.14 19.40
C GLY A 869 -4.89 -20.09 19.94
N VAL A 870 -5.83 -19.47 20.66
CA VAL A 870 -6.98 -20.15 21.24
C VAL A 870 -8.24 -19.32 21.05
N ASN A 871 -9.33 -19.98 20.67
CA ASN A 871 -10.67 -19.43 20.69
C ASN A 871 -11.54 -20.26 21.64
N ALA A 872 -12.17 -19.60 22.57
CA ALA A 872 -13.07 -20.24 23.54
C ALA A 872 -14.40 -19.50 23.60
N SER A 873 -15.53 -20.20 23.77
CA SER A 873 -16.83 -19.59 24.09
C SER A 873 -17.44 -20.27 25.28
N LEU A 874 -18.12 -19.50 26.15
CA LEU A 874 -18.81 -19.92 27.38
C LEU A 874 -20.29 -19.58 27.29
#